data_eea2525a3ebebef5ab47273ed2f63948
#
_entry.id   eea2525a3ebebef5ab47273ed2f63948
#
_cell.length_a   1.000
_cell.length_b   1.000
_cell.length_c   1.000
_cell.angle_alpha   90.00
_cell.angle_beta   90.00
_cell.angle_gamma   90.00
#
_symmetry.space_group_name_H-M   'P 1'
#
loop_
_entity.id
_entity.type
_entity.pdbx_description
1 polymer ?
#
loop_
_entity_poly.entity_id
_entity_poly.type
_entity_poly.pdbx_seq_one_letter_code
_entity_poly.pdbx_strand_id
1 'polypeptide(L)'
;MKRTLLLLLLGLHAALLGAGVRFPGRFAPSEGLTNRLEKPYRDEICLNGSWQFQAGAEDRGNWDAVRIRLPSPWNVNGFAWNGLEGPDHRDFPSYPAAWTRVREAWMRRTVRVPADWAGDRIFLHFEAVAGKAQVFVNGEKVAENFDLFLPFEADVTGVVRPGEEADVRVFVQSQKLFEDPTGVGRRIVPAGSMWGYYIDGIWQDVYLQRRPAVRIDDVYIHPLVSEGLLEIKVRLRNDGVRKAAVQLAGRVNGWLNRSGKTVQEAPVPAWELGEKALDVPAVKLSVPAGDTLTQILRVPADLKTWTPEHPDLYALQLSLSQGKKTIDNKYERFGWREWTLKDGMLCLNGEPYPLRGDSWHFMGIPQLTRRYAWAWYTAIKGMNGNAVRPHAQVYPRFYLDLADEMGICVLAETANWASDGGPALENPQFWEHSKDHLRRMVLRDRNHASVFGWSVSNENKPVILHVHHRPDLMPLQEQAWRDWTAIVRENDPSRPWISSDGEEDGSGILPVTVGHYGDAGSMREWKAIGKPWGVGEHSMAYYGTPEEVSKYNGDRAYESAEGRMEGLAYEAYHLIKSMREAGASYSTVFNMAWYALKPLPLGKEDLTTAPTLEDGIFFGPYEEGVPGVQPERLGPYGTTFNPGYDPALPLWDPWPLYDAMRAANAPEGGAWCRWEEQVNENHKVKLVDNAVPEPYQSVVCYGAPDGRVRRILLSQGVVLSDKPKGRTLSVVDAASGVLPPADGSDVWYWGMTPGSAVAYGLDIVLTPLRRSSFLPAQRSWTRGMTNADFYFCEVQRQDAAKYTLSGPFVEEGEVLVEACRTDWRRWNKRAEEMKTASLLRSEYECTAPLPVFVKNGNRYVSTLDDFLSSVKGWNTLHKLLLNAGIPCSDVAPADFDRFDDGIYQPGILTRPVN
;
A
#
# COMPACT_ATOMS: atom_id res chain seq x y z
N MET A 1 -28.86 -33.49 19.93
CA MET A 1 -27.91 -33.81 18.85
C MET A 1 -27.82 -32.76 17.76
N LYS A 2 -28.88 -32.24 17.14
CA LYS A 2 -28.75 -31.20 16.08
C LYS A 2 -28.19 -29.86 16.55
N ARG A 3 -28.52 -29.42 17.78
CA ARG A 3 -27.99 -28.16 18.35
C ARG A 3 -26.51 -28.26 18.76
N THR A 4 -26.03 -29.41 19.20
CA THR A 4 -24.65 -29.64 19.56
C THR A 4 -23.76 -29.74 18.32
N LEU A 5 -24.29 -30.28 17.22
CA LEU A 5 -23.59 -30.35 15.93
C LEU A 5 -23.46 -28.96 15.28
N LEU A 6 -24.45 -28.10 15.45
CA LEU A 6 -24.43 -26.71 14.93
C LEU A 6 -23.44 -25.84 15.72
N LEU A 7 -23.37 -26.02 17.04
CA LEU A 7 -22.39 -25.33 17.90
C LEU A 7 -20.96 -25.83 17.66
N LEU A 8 -20.79 -27.12 17.33
CA LEU A 8 -19.50 -27.69 16.94
C LEU A 8 -19.09 -27.22 15.53
N LEU A 9 -20.02 -27.09 14.61
CA LEU A 9 -19.75 -26.52 13.26
C LEU A 9 -19.48 -25.03 13.31
N LEU A 10 -20.17 -24.27 14.15
CA LEU A 10 -19.88 -22.84 14.38
C LEU A 10 -18.55 -22.65 15.14
N GLY A 11 -18.24 -23.51 16.09
CA GLY A 11 -16.96 -23.54 16.79
C GLY A 11 -15.80 -23.94 15.89
N LEU A 12 -16.00 -24.88 14.93
CA LEU A 12 -15.01 -25.23 13.91
C LEU A 12 -14.85 -24.14 12.86
N HIS A 13 -15.91 -23.44 12.47
CA HIS A 13 -15.81 -22.28 11.57
C HIS A 13 -15.12 -21.09 12.25
N ALA A 14 -15.40 -20.82 13.52
CA ALA A 14 -14.70 -19.79 14.28
C ALA A 14 -13.22 -20.16 14.52
N ALA A 15 -12.91 -21.44 14.73
CA ALA A 15 -11.54 -21.93 14.87
C ALA A 15 -10.78 -21.94 13.51
N LEU A 16 -11.48 -22.09 12.39
CA LEU A 16 -10.91 -21.99 11.05
C LEU A 16 -10.73 -20.53 10.58
N LEU A 17 -11.50 -19.60 11.13
CA LEU A 17 -11.35 -18.16 10.90
C LEU A 17 -10.27 -17.51 11.78
N GLY A 18 -9.83 -18.20 12.84
CA GLY A 18 -8.79 -17.73 13.77
C GLY A 18 -7.36 -18.25 13.51
N ALA A 19 -7.17 -19.16 12.55
CA ALA A 19 -5.83 -19.55 12.14
C ALA A 19 -5.39 -18.65 10.97
N GLY A 20 -4.85 -17.47 11.29
CA GLY A 20 -4.28 -16.57 10.31
C GLY A 20 -3.27 -17.29 9.40
N VAL A 21 -3.18 -16.88 8.14
CA VAL A 21 -2.20 -17.41 7.20
C VAL A 21 -0.81 -17.23 7.80
N ARG A 22 -0.02 -18.30 7.81
CA ARG A 22 1.34 -18.29 8.37
C ARG A 22 2.35 -18.61 7.29
N PHE A 23 3.56 -18.15 7.53
CA PHE A 23 4.68 -18.50 6.68
C PHE A 23 5.13 -19.94 7.01
N PRO A 24 5.14 -20.85 6.05
CA PRO A 24 5.29 -22.28 6.35
C PRO A 24 6.72 -22.82 6.37
N GLY A 25 7.77 -22.03 6.32
CA GLY A 25 9.13 -22.56 6.37
C GLY A 25 10.22 -21.64 5.78
N ARG A 26 11.28 -22.21 5.23
CA ARG A 26 12.36 -21.45 4.62
C ARG A 26 11.97 -21.00 3.21
N PHE A 27 12.35 -19.79 2.86
CA PHE A 27 12.13 -19.24 1.53
C PHE A 27 13.37 -19.47 0.65
N ALA A 28 13.16 -19.98 -0.56
CA ALA A 28 14.25 -20.11 -1.51
C ALA A 28 14.77 -18.71 -1.91
N PRO A 29 16.08 -18.47 -1.91
CA PRO A 29 16.64 -17.24 -2.43
C PRO A 29 16.32 -17.09 -3.92
N SER A 30 16.43 -15.89 -4.45
CA SER A 30 16.29 -15.65 -5.88
C SER A 30 17.40 -16.40 -6.65
N GLU A 31 17.05 -16.88 -7.84
CA GLU A 31 18.08 -17.26 -8.81
C GLU A 31 18.82 -15.99 -9.27
N GLY A 32 20.05 -16.15 -9.73
CA GLY A 32 20.76 -15.07 -10.38
C GLY A 32 20.19 -14.72 -11.76
N LEU A 33 20.87 -13.86 -12.48
CA LEU A 33 20.46 -13.44 -13.83
C LEU A 33 20.84 -14.47 -14.90
N THR A 34 21.90 -15.22 -14.69
CA THR A 34 22.31 -16.31 -15.58
C THR A 34 21.66 -17.61 -15.16
N ASN A 35 20.73 -18.08 -15.97
CA ASN A 35 20.01 -19.33 -15.71
C ASN A 35 20.90 -20.57 -15.88
N ARG A 36 20.62 -21.62 -15.11
CA ARG A 36 21.34 -22.91 -15.24
C ARG A 36 21.30 -23.50 -16.66
N LEU A 37 20.24 -23.20 -17.44
CA LEU A 37 20.10 -23.67 -18.82
C LEU A 37 21.01 -22.92 -19.81
N GLU A 38 21.56 -21.79 -19.42
CA GLU A 38 22.51 -21.02 -20.20
C GLU A 38 23.95 -21.45 -20.00
N LYS A 39 24.20 -22.13 -18.87
CA LYS A 39 25.54 -22.75 -18.61
C LYS A 39 25.80 -23.93 -19.54
N PRO A 40 27.06 -24.16 -19.93
CA PRO A 40 28.29 -23.48 -19.49
C PRO A 40 28.67 -22.26 -20.35
N TYR A 41 27.84 -21.84 -21.30
CA TYR A 41 28.18 -20.72 -22.22
C TYR A 41 28.19 -19.36 -21.53
N ARG A 42 27.29 -19.18 -20.57
CA ARG A 42 27.20 -18.02 -19.72
C ARG A 42 27.47 -18.43 -18.28
N ASP A 43 27.99 -17.52 -17.51
CA ASP A 43 28.17 -17.71 -16.08
C ASP A 43 28.16 -16.37 -15.33
N GLU A 44 28.03 -16.43 -14.01
CA GLU A 44 28.06 -15.23 -13.18
C GLU A 44 28.59 -15.52 -11.77
N ILE A 45 29.08 -14.46 -11.16
CA ILE A 45 29.42 -14.41 -9.74
C ILE A 45 28.59 -13.31 -9.12
N CYS A 46 27.75 -13.63 -8.14
CA CYS A 46 27.06 -12.65 -7.34
C CYS A 46 28.05 -11.95 -6.41
N LEU A 47 28.10 -10.62 -6.45
CA LEU A 47 29.00 -9.80 -5.64
C LEU A 47 28.30 -9.24 -4.40
N ASN A 48 27.10 -9.73 -4.07
CA ASN A 48 26.46 -9.41 -2.80
C ASN A 48 27.34 -9.85 -1.63
N GLY A 49 27.28 -9.12 -0.55
CA GLY A 49 28.09 -9.45 0.61
C GLY A 49 28.81 -8.24 1.20
N SER A 50 29.91 -8.47 1.87
CA SER A 50 30.65 -7.47 2.59
C SER A 50 31.54 -6.64 1.67
N TRP A 51 31.29 -5.34 1.59
CA TRP A 51 32.12 -4.37 0.85
C TRP A 51 32.77 -3.39 1.82
N GLN A 52 33.95 -2.88 1.47
CA GLN A 52 34.55 -1.75 2.16
C GLN A 52 33.75 -0.48 1.85
N PHE A 53 33.68 0.43 2.80
CA PHE A 53 32.96 1.70 2.68
C PHE A 53 33.86 2.86 3.11
N GLN A 54 33.74 3.99 2.46
CA GLN A 54 34.40 5.23 2.80
C GLN A 54 33.50 6.41 2.48
N ALA A 55 33.10 7.18 3.48
CA ALA A 55 32.33 8.40 3.30
C ALA A 55 33.17 9.53 2.69
N GLY A 56 32.55 10.33 1.82
CA GLY A 56 33.13 11.51 1.19
C GLY A 56 33.53 11.33 -0.27
N ALA A 57 33.80 12.45 -0.96
CA ALA A 57 34.05 12.48 -2.40
C ALA A 57 35.45 11.95 -2.80
N GLU A 58 36.46 12.14 -1.97
CA GLU A 58 37.82 11.74 -2.29
C GLU A 58 38.08 10.28 -1.95
N ASP A 59 38.61 9.51 -2.91
CA ASP A 59 39.15 8.17 -2.63
C ASP A 59 40.48 8.30 -1.88
N ARG A 60 40.43 8.27 -0.56
CA ARG A 60 41.58 8.37 0.31
C ARG A 60 42.28 7.03 0.59
N GLY A 61 41.66 5.92 0.09
CA GLY A 61 42.12 4.57 0.43
C GLY A 61 42.01 4.22 1.91
N ASN A 62 41.36 5.07 2.70
CA ASN A 62 41.18 4.89 4.14
C ASN A 62 39.73 4.44 4.42
N TRP A 63 39.56 3.15 4.45
CA TRP A 63 38.25 2.52 4.56
C TRP A 63 37.73 2.53 6.00
N ASP A 64 36.44 2.77 6.17
CA ASP A 64 35.77 2.71 7.47
C ASP A 64 35.91 1.31 8.10
N ALA A 65 35.97 1.26 9.42
CA ALA A 65 36.07 -0.01 10.15
C ALA A 65 34.81 -0.87 9.94
N VAL A 66 33.67 -0.22 9.78
CA VAL A 66 32.40 -0.89 9.48
C VAL A 66 32.29 -1.10 7.97
N ARG A 67 31.98 -2.33 7.58
CA ARG A 67 31.71 -2.67 6.19
C ARG A 67 30.23 -2.56 5.87
N ILE A 68 29.91 -2.11 4.66
CA ILE A 68 28.56 -2.19 4.15
C ILE A 68 28.28 -3.61 3.65
N ARG A 69 27.06 -4.08 3.88
CA ARG A 69 26.58 -5.38 3.39
C ARG A 69 25.64 -5.14 2.22
N LEU A 70 26.09 -5.40 1.00
CA LEU A 70 25.30 -5.24 -0.20
C LEU A 70 24.44 -6.47 -0.50
N PRO A 71 23.24 -6.28 -1.05
CA PRO A 71 22.61 -5.02 -1.40
C PRO A 71 22.00 -4.31 -0.19
N SER A 72 22.37 -3.06 0.04
CA SER A 72 21.78 -2.21 1.09
C SER A 72 22.16 -0.74 0.85
N PRO A 73 21.22 0.20 1.00
CA PRO A 73 21.59 1.62 1.08
C PRO A 73 22.47 1.85 2.31
N TRP A 74 23.40 2.79 2.23
CA TRP A 74 24.22 3.13 3.41
C TRP A 74 23.46 3.96 4.44
N ASN A 75 22.43 4.68 4.02
CA ASN A 75 21.58 5.51 4.88
C ASN A 75 20.36 4.78 5.43
N VAL A 76 20.41 3.45 5.51
CA VAL A 76 19.30 2.62 5.97
C VAL A 76 18.79 2.97 7.36
N ASN A 77 19.65 3.46 8.26
CA ASN A 77 19.24 3.90 9.59
C ASN A 77 18.44 5.20 9.58
N GLY A 78 18.69 6.05 8.60
CA GLY A 78 17.93 7.27 8.39
C GLY A 78 16.68 7.02 7.53
N PHE A 79 16.55 5.84 6.97
CA PHE A 79 15.30 5.39 6.35
C PHE A 79 14.35 5.01 7.47
N ALA A 80 13.99 6.00 8.23
CA ALA A 80 12.96 5.86 9.19
C ALA A 80 11.68 5.60 8.45
N TRP A 81 10.94 4.76 9.01
CA TRP A 81 9.57 4.74 8.69
C TRP A 81 9.02 6.18 8.80
N ASN A 82 8.27 6.59 7.79
CA ASN A 82 7.69 7.93 7.64
C ASN A 82 8.62 9.07 7.26
N GLY A 83 9.83 8.81 6.85
CA GLY A 83 10.73 9.87 6.43
C GLY A 83 10.99 10.94 7.49
N LEU A 84 10.76 10.64 8.77
CA LEU A 84 11.10 11.54 9.85
C LEU A 84 12.62 11.63 9.94
N GLU A 85 13.16 12.80 9.62
CA GLU A 85 14.54 13.14 9.90
C GLU A 85 14.64 13.63 11.34
N GLY A 86 15.56 13.11 12.11
CA GLY A 86 15.79 13.65 13.43
C GLY A 86 16.48 12.69 14.39
N PRO A 87 16.68 13.11 15.63
CA PRO A 87 17.33 12.31 16.66
C PRO A 87 16.54 11.06 17.08
N ASP A 88 15.39 10.87 16.48
CA ASP A 88 14.46 9.83 16.81
C ASP A 88 14.70 8.53 16.07
N HIS A 89 15.58 8.59 15.07
CA HIS A 89 16.01 7.40 14.38
C HIS A 89 17.02 6.67 15.24
N ARG A 90 16.64 5.49 15.68
CA ARG A 90 17.57 4.63 16.38
C ARG A 90 18.54 4.02 15.41
N ASP A 91 19.79 4.06 15.78
CA ASP A 91 20.83 3.36 15.07
C ASP A 91 20.65 1.87 15.28
N PHE A 92 20.45 1.16 14.20
CA PHE A 92 20.55 -0.27 14.26
C PHE A 92 22.02 -0.68 14.21
N PRO A 93 22.41 -1.75 14.91
CA PRO A 93 23.82 -2.06 15.14
C PRO A 93 24.59 -2.52 13.89
N SER A 94 24.05 -2.32 12.69
CA SER A 94 24.72 -2.68 11.44
C SER A 94 25.49 -1.54 10.80
N TYR A 95 25.02 -0.29 10.92
CA TYR A 95 25.69 0.87 10.32
C TYR A 95 25.78 2.04 11.30
N PRO A 96 26.87 2.86 11.19
CA PRO A 96 27.01 4.06 12.02
C PRO A 96 25.93 5.10 11.73
N ALA A 97 25.44 5.80 12.74
CA ALA A 97 24.48 6.91 12.61
C ALA A 97 24.96 7.99 11.64
N ALA A 98 26.24 8.28 11.64
CA ALA A 98 26.85 9.27 10.75
C ALA A 98 26.59 8.99 9.26
N TRP A 99 26.39 7.72 8.88
CA TRP A 99 26.11 7.36 7.48
C TRP A 99 24.78 7.88 6.96
N THR A 100 23.82 8.15 7.82
CA THR A 100 22.52 8.74 7.42
C THR A 100 22.68 10.11 6.76
N ARG A 101 23.75 10.84 7.07
CA ARG A 101 24.05 12.19 6.56
C ARG A 101 25.05 12.21 5.42
N VAL A 102 25.63 11.06 5.08
CA VAL A 102 26.58 10.92 3.96
C VAL A 102 25.83 11.14 2.65
N ARG A 103 26.39 11.97 1.78
CA ARG A 103 25.85 12.25 0.45
C ARG A 103 26.73 11.73 -0.68
N GLU A 104 27.96 11.36 -0.36
CA GLU A 104 28.93 10.83 -1.30
C GLU A 104 29.73 9.75 -0.62
N ALA A 105 29.87 8.60 -1.26
CA ALA A 105 30.62 7.49 -0.70
C ALA A 105 31.27 6.63 -1.77
N TRP A 106 32.37 6.04 -1.38
CA TRP A 106 33.08 4.99 -2.11
C TRP A 106 32.78 3.63 -1.50
N MET A 107 32.52 2.65 -2.37
CA MET A 107 32.39 1.25 -2.00
C MET A 107 33.40 0.45 -2.79
N ARG A 108 34.04 -0.56 -2.15
CA ARG A 108 35.12 -1.35 -2.77
C ARG A 108 34.98 -2.83 -2.44
N ARG A 109 35.21 -3.64 -3.46
CA ARG A 109 35.35 -5.10 -3.32
C ARG A 109 36.39 -5.63 -4.32
N THR A 110 37.19 -6.59 -3.91
CA THR A 110 38.00 -7.39 -4.83
C THR A 110 37.23 -8.64 -5.22
N VAL A 111 37.35 -9.04 -6.47
CA VAL A 111 36.73 -10.26 -7.01
C VAL A 111 37.76 -11.02 -7.85
N ARG A 112 37.86 -12.34 -7.64
CA ARG A 112 38.69 -13.19 -8.50
C ARG A 112 37.91 -13.53 -9.77
N VAL A 113 38.46 -13.14 -10.92
CA VAL A 113 37.89 -13.47 -12.22
C VAL A 113 38.28 -14.92 -12.57
N PRO A 114 37.30 -15.81 -12.86
CA PRO A 114 37.64 -17.19 -13.19
C PRO A 114 38.56 -17.33 -14.41
N ALA A 115 39.54 -18.20 -14.34
CA ALA A 115 40.51 -18.35 -15.42
C ALA A 115 39.90 -18.93 -16.71
N ASP A 116 38.84 -19.75 -16.57
CA ASP A 116 38.09 -20.33 -17.68
C ASP A 116 37.17 -19.35 -18.42
N TRP A 117 37.11 -18.10 -17.96
CA TRP A 117 36.41 -17.02 -18.66
C TRP A 117 37.27 -16.36 -19.75
N ALA A 118 38.49 -16.84 -19.95
CA ALA A 118 39.40 -16.31 -20.97
C ALA A 118 38.81 -16.45 -22.39
N GLY A 119 38.80 -15.36 -23.12
CA GLY A 119 38.27 -15.30 -24.50
C GLY A 119 36.80 -14.91 -24.63
N ASP A 120 36.07 -14.84 -23.53
CA ASP A 120 34.70 -14.32 -23.46
C ASP A 120 34.63 -12.84 -23.08
N ARG A 121 33.43 -12.27 -23.20
CA ARG A 121 33.13 -10.92 -22.73
C ARG A 121 32.80 -10.96 -21.25
N ILE A 122 33.25 -9.99 -20.49
CA ILE A 122 33.05 -9.90 -19.06
C ILE A 122 32.36 -8.57 -18.75
N PHE A 123 31.24 -8.64 -18.06
CA PHE A 123 30.42 -7.49 -17.71
C PHE A 123 30.28 -7.39 -16.20
N LEU A 124 30.32 -6.18 -15.68
CA LEU A 124 29.91 -5.86 -14.32
C LEU A 124 28.51 -5.29 -14.39
N HIS A 125 27.56 -5.96 -13.74
CA HIS A 125 26.14 -5.64 -13.78
C HIS A 125 25.64 -5.21 -12.40
N PHE A 126 24.90 -4.11 -12.35
CA PHE A 126 24.21 -3.61 -11.17
C PHE A 126 22.72 -3.63 -11.45
N GLU A 127 21.91 -4.25 -10.57
CA GLU A 127 20.46 -4.25 -10.70
C GLU A 127 19.85 -2.90 -10.34
N ALA A 128 20.36 -2.19 -9.31
CA ALA A 128 20.04 -0.78 -9.08
C ALA A 128 21.06 -0.11 -8.13
N VAL A 129 21.36 1.14 -8.44
CA VAL A 129 22.15 2.02 -7.57
C VAL A 129 21.43 3.34 -7.40
N ALA A 130 21.04 3.67 -6.18
CA ALA A 130 20.40 4.94 -5.87
C ALA A 130 21.42 6.05 -5.74
N GLY A 131 21.36 7.01 -6.67
CA GLY A 131 22.32 8.10 -6.83
C GLY A 131 23.05 8.05 -8.17
N LYS A 132 23.91 9.04 -8.39
CA LYS A 132 24.81 9.06 -9.55
C LYS A 132 26.00 8.17 -9.27
N ALA A 133 26.11 7.06 -9.98
CA ALA A 133 27.16 6.06 -9.80
C ALA A 133 28.27 6.23 -10.83
N GLN A 134 29.52 6.14 -10.39
CA GLN A 134 30.70 6.00 -11.25
C GLN A 134 31.41 4.71 -10.85
N VAL A 135 31.68 3.85 -11.82
CA VAL A 135 32.29 2.54 -11.59
C VAL A 135 33.70 2.52 -12.11
N PHE A 136 34.61 2.06 -11.28
CA PHE A 136 36.04 1.90 -11.59
C PHE A 136 36.44 0.45 -11.38
N VAL A 137 37.19 -0.09 -12.31
CA VAL A 137 37.80 -1.42 -12.20
C VAL A 137 39.29 -1.30 -12.45
N ASN A 138 40.09 -1.81 -11.52
CA ASN A 138 41.55 -1.72 -11.55
C ASN A 138 42.06 -0.25 -11.76
N GLY A 139 41.32 0.72 -11.24
CA GLY A 139 41.65 2.15 -11.35
C GLY A 139 41.12 2.83 -12.63
N GLU A 140 40.58 2.12 -13.59
CA GLU A 140 40.00 2.66 -14.81
C GLU A 140 38.48 2.88 -14.66
N LYS A 141 37.97 4.06 -15.02
CA LYS A 141 36.53 4.33 -15.05
C LYS A 141 35.87 3.59 -16.22
N VAL A 142 34.96 2.68 -15.91
CA VAL A 142 34.33 1.80 -16.90
C VAL A 142 32.85 2.11 -17.16
N ALA A 143 32.17 2.77 -16.22
CA ALA A 143 30.77 3.16 -16.40
C ALA A 143 30.39 4.37 -15.56
N GLU A 144 29.31 5.02 -15.97
CA GLU A 144 28.57 6.02 -15.20
C GLU A 144 27.06 5.77 -15.42
N ASN A 145 26.27 5.91 -14.37
CA ASN A 145 24.80 5.78 -14.43
C ASN A 145 24.14 6.80 -13.49
N PHE A 146 23.04 7.36 -13.93
CA PHE A 146 22.20 8.19 -13.08
C PHE A 146 20.73 7.83 -13.27
N ASP A 147 20.39 6.64 -12.82
CA ASP A 147 19.02 6.15 -12.65
C ASP A 147 18.95 5.37 -11.32
N LEU A 148 17.90 5.55 -10.54
CA LEU A 148 17.85 5.06 -9.16
C LEU A 148 17.31 3.63 -9.05
N PHE A 149 16.63 3.12 -10.09
CA PHE A 149 15.80 1.91 -10.01
C PHE A 149 16.15 0.83 -11.02
N LEU A 150 16.88 1.18 -12.08
CA LEU A 150 17.06 0.31 -13.23
C LEU A 150 18.49 -0.18 -13.39
N PRO A 151 18.66 -1.40 -13.96
CA PRO A 151 19.97 -1.99 -14.12
C PRO A 151 20.83 -1.28 -15.15
N PHE A 152 22.13 -1.31 -14.93
CA PHE A 152 23.12 -0.90 -15.91
C PHE A 152 24.35 -1.82 -15.87
N GLU A 153 25.08 -1.83 -16.96
CA GLU A 153 26.25 -2.70 -17.15
C GLU A 153 27.49 -1.91 -17.57
N ALA A 154 28.64 -2.42 -17.16
CA ALA A 154 29.94 -2.00 -17.66
C ALA A 154 30.64 -3.18 -18.33
N ASP A 155 31.08 -3.02 -19.57
CA ASP A 155 31.97 -3.98 -20.22
C ASP A 155 33.39 -3.80 -19.65
N VAL A 156 33.84 -4.79 -18.90
CA VAL A 156 35.14 -4.77 -18.22
C VAL A 156 36.16 -5.72 -18.86
N THR A 157 35.82 -6.31 -20.01
CA THR A 157 36.66 -7.28 -20.72
C THR A 157 38.11 -6.79 -20.93
N GLY A 158 38.27 -5.50 -21.26
CA GLY A 158 39.60 -4.91 -21.52
C GLY A 158 40.42 -4.57 -20.28
N VAL A 159 39.78 -4.53 -19.10
CA VAL A 159 40.38 -4.02 -17.84
C VAL A 159 40.57 -5.12 -16.79
N VAL A 160 39.94 -6.29 -16.96
CA VAL A 160 40.12 -7.45 -16.09
C VAL A 160 40.91 -8.55 -16.80
N ARG A 161 41.57 -9.40 -16.01
CA ARG A 161 42.31 -10.57 -16.51
C ARG A 161 41.76 -11.83 -15.88
N PRO A 162 41.23 -12.77 -16.69
CA PRO A 162 40.84 -14.07 -16.18
C PRO A 162 41.98 -14.78 -15.44
N GLY A 163 41.68 -15.29 -14.25
CA GLY A 163 42.66 -15.89 -13.33
C GLY A 163 43.27 -14.94 -12.31
N GLU A 164 43.04 -13.62 -12.45
CA GLU A 164 43.55 -12.60 -11.54
C GLU A 164 42.44 -11.98 -10.69
N GLU A 165 42.79 -11.23 -9.68
CA GLU A 165 41.86 -10.41 -8.89
C GLU A 165 41.64 -9.07 -9.59
N ALA A 166 40.37 -8.63 -9.61
CA ALA A 166 39.95 -7.31 -10.03
C ALA A 166 39.55 -6.45 -8.82
N ASP A 167 39.99 -5.20 -8.78
CA ASP A 167 39.61 -4.23 -7.78
C ASP A 167 38.41 -3.41 -8.32
N VAL A 168 37.24 -3.62 -7.76
CA VAL A 168 36.01 -2.92 -8.13
C VAL A 168 35.74 -1.83 -7.13
N ARG A 169 35.62 -0.59 -7.60
CA ARG A 169 35.26 0.58 -6.79
C ARG A 169 34.06 1.27 -7.40
N VAL A 170 33.12 1.66 -6.57
CA VAL A 170 31.94 2.40 -6.97
C VAL A 170 31.84 3.66 -6.16
N PHE A 171 31.88 4.80 -6.83
CA PHE A 171 31.62 6.10 -6.25
C PHE A 171 30.15 6.45 -6.49
N VAL A 172 29.41 6.74 -5.43
CA VAL A 172 28.01 7.12 -5.54
C VAL A 172 27.79 8.48 -4.88
N GLN A 173 27.11 9.34 -5.61
CA GLN A 173 26.68 10.66 -5.16
C GLN A 173 25.15 10.66 -5.04
N SER A 174 24.65 11.08 -3.87
CA SER A 174 23.23 11.21 -3.62
C SER A 174 22.55 12.08 -4.68
N GLN A 175 21.36 11.70 -5.12
CA GLN A 175 20.55 12.50 -6.02
C GLN A 175 20.32 13.93 -5.52
N LYS A 176 20.31 14.15 -4.22
CA LYS A 176 20.14 15.49 -3.61
C LYS A 176 21.23 16.51 -3.98
N LEU A 177 22.38 16.05 -4.39
CA LEU A 177 23.47 16.94 -4.84
C LEU A 177 23.21 17.52 -6.25
N PHE A 178 22.25 16.98 -6.96
CA PHE A 178 21.92 17.34 -8.34
C PHE A 178 20.54 17.97 -8.47
N GLU A 179 19.91 18.30 -7.35
CA GLU A 179 18.60 18.97 -7.37
C GLU A 179 18.72 20.36 -8.04
N ASP A 180 17.77 20.66 -8.92
CA ASP A 180 17.66 21.99 -9.54
C ASP A 180 16.82 22.90 -8.62
N PRO A 181 17.40 23.92 -8.01
CA PRO A 181 16.68 24.83 -7.11
C PRO A 181 15.88 25.92 -7.84
N THR A 182 15.94 25.98 -9.16
CA THR A 182 15.43 27.13 -9.92
C THR A 182 13.98 27.01 -10.35
N GLY A 183 13.45 25.77 -10.43
CA GLY A 183 12.08 25.50 -10.87
C GLY A 183 11.12 25.17 -9.75
N VAL A 184 9.91 24.75 -10.12
CA VAL A 184 8.86 24.32 -9.19
C VAL A 184 9.16 22.95 -8.56
N GLY A 185 9.76 22.04 -9.32
CA GLY A 185 10.30 20.78 -8.83
C GLY A 185 11.83 20.85 -8.79
N ARG A 186 12.47 19.86 -8.19
CA ARG A 186 13.92 19.87 -7.97
C ARG A 186 14.67 18.71 -8.61
N ARG A 187 14.01 17.57 -8.82
CA ARG A 187 14.67 16.32 -9.20
C ARG A 187 14.90 16.28 -10.70
N ILE A 188 16.12 16.09 -11.12
CA ILE A 188 16.48 15.98 -12.56
C ILE A 188 16.48 14.52 -13.05
N VAL A 189 16.16 13.57 -12.19
CA VAL A 189 15.97 12.14 -12.52
C VAL A 189 14.65 11.65 -11.94
N PRO A 190 14.04 10.61 -12.51
CA PRO A 190 12.93 9.91 -11.87
C PRO A 190 13.35 9.37 -10.51
N ALA A 191 12.75 9.85 -9.44
CA ALA A 191 13.16 9.56 -8.07
C ALA A 191 12.10 8.83 -7.26
N GLY A 192 10.91 8.67 -7.81
CA GLY A 192 9.86 7.86 -7.24
C GLY A 192 9.25 8.39 -5.98
N SER A 193 8.46 7.53 -5.37
CA SER A 193 7.74 7.78 -4.14
C SER A 193 8.34 6.94 -3.02
N MET A 194 9.00 7.58 -2.09
CA MET A 194 9.42 7.00 -0.81
C MET A 194 8.97 7.90 0.35
N TRP A 195 7.83 8.57 0.18
CA TRP A 195 7.26 9.49 1.15
C TRP A 195 8.24 10.57 1.64
N GLY A 196 8.86 11.27 0.68
CA GLY A 196 9.83 12.33 0.99
C GLY A 196 11.17 11.81 1.48
N TYR A 197 11.32 10.49 1.63
CA TYR A 197 12.59 9.86 1.94
C TYR A 197 13.30 9.38 0.66
N TYR A 198 14.59 9.16 0.74
CA TYR A 198 15.39 8.61 -0.34
C TYR A 198 16.50 7.72 0.23
N ILE A 199 16.88 6.76 -0.58
CA ILE A 199 17.98 5.86 -0.31
C ILE A 199 19.19 6.26 -1.15
N ASP A 200 20.37 5.94 -0.66
CA ASP A 200 21.64 6.20 -1.34
C ASP A 200 22.51 4.94 -1.33
N GLY A 201 23.08 4.59 -2.47
CA GLY A 201 24.02 3.47 -2.61
C GLY A 201 23.49 2.29 -3.43
N ILE A 202 24.21 1.20 -3.39
CA ILE A 202 23.90 -0.03 -4.11
C ILE A 202 22.84 -0.80 -3.32
N TRP A 203 21.59 -0.79 -3.77
CA TRP A 203 20.48 -1.32 -3.02
C TRP A 203 19.80 -2.56 -3.64
N GLN A 204 20.26 -2.99 -4.81
CA GLN A 204 19.93 -4.27 -5.41
C GLN A 204 21.20 -5.01 -5.81
N ASP A 205 21.04 -6.23 -6.31
CA ASP A 205 22.13 -7.17 -6.56
C ASP A 205 23.21 -6.66 -7.51
N VAL A 206 24.43 -7.15 -7.34
CA VAL A 206 25.59 -6.88 -8.20
C VAL A 206 26.18 -8.20 -8.70
N TYR A 207 26.50 -8.26 -9.98
CA TYR A 207 27.06 -9.44 -10.62
C TYR A 207 28.28 -9.12 -11.46
N LEU A 208 29.25 -10.04 -11.48
CA LEU A 208 30.23 -10.16 -12.54
C LEU A 208 29.79 -11.28 -13.46
N GLN A 209 29.60 -11.00 -14.75
CA GLN A 209 29.00 -11.94 -15.70
C GLN A 209 29.95 -12.24 -16.85
N ARG A 210 29.95 -13.51 -17.29
CA ARG A 210 30.59 -13.97 -18.52
C ARG A 210 29.52 -14.18 -19.61
N ARG A 211 29.81 -13.68 -20.80
CA ARG A 211 28.99 -13.91 -22.00
C ARG A 211 29.87 -14.16 -23.22
N PRO A 212 29.48 -15.06 -24.17
CA PRO A 212 30.24 -15.29 -25.40
C PRO A 212 30.37 -14.02 -26.25
N ALA A 213 31.49 -13.92 -27.00
CA ALA A 213 31.69 -12.79 -27.91
C ALA A 213 30.64 -12.74 -29.04
N VAL A 214 30.21 -13.91 -29.52
CA VAL A 214 29.07 -14.03 -30.43
C VAL A 214 27.92 -14.64 -29.65
N ARG A 215 26.86 -13.88 -29.45
CA ARG A 215 25.79 -14.23 -28.49
C ARG A 215 24.41 -13.81 -28.90
N ILE A 216 23.42 -14.39 -28.25
CA ILE A 216 22.05 -13.87 -28.18
C ILE A 216 22.06 -12.75 -27.16
N ASP A 217 21.80 -11.53 -27.60
CA ASP A 217 21.95 -10.32 -26.78
C ASP A 217 20.65 -9.93 -26.10
N ASP A 218 19.53 -10.04 -26.82
CA ASP A 218 18.21 -9.70 -26.31
C ASP A 218 17.15 -10.60 -26.96
N VAL A 219 16.11 -10.93 -26.21
CA VAL A 219 14.97 -11.72 -26.65
C VAL A 219 13.68 -11.05 -26.19
N TYR A 220 12.82 -10.73 -27.15
CA TYR A 220 11.47 -10.28 -26.87
C TYR A 220 10.46 -11.32 -27.35
N ILE A 221 9.55 -11.69 -26.47
CA ILE A 221 8.53 -12.71 -26.73
C ILE A 221 7.17 -12.02 -26.79
N HIS A 222 6.51 -12.16 -27.93
CA HIS A 222 5.20 -11.59 -28.18
C HIS A 222 4.19 -12.69 -28.53
N PRO A 223 3.43 -13.17 -27.55
CA PRO A 223 2.33 -14.09 -27.78
C PRO A 223 1.19 -13.38 -28.53
N LEU A 224 0.78 -13.95 -29.64
CA LEU A 224 -0.38 -13.54 -30.44
C LEU A 224 -1.41 -14.67 -30.32
N VAL A 225 -2.07 -14.73 -29.15
CA VAL A 225 -2.96 -15.84 -28.79
C VAL A 225 -4.12 -15.95 -29.76
N SER A 226 -4.71 -14.83 -30.14
CA SER A 226 -5.80 -14.75 -31.11
C SER A 226 -5.43 -15.23 -32.52
N GLU A 227 -4.14 -15.15 -32.87
CA GLU A 227 -3.61 -15.60 -34.17
C GLU A 227 -3.04 -17.03 -34.12
N GLY A 228 -2.87 -17.62 -32.91
CA GLY A 228 -2.18 -18.87 -32.69
C GLY A 228 -0.70 -18.81 -33.08
N LEU A 229 -0.04 -17.67 -32.84
CA LEU A 229 1.34 -17.40 -33.22
C LEU A 229 2.19 -16.92 -32.03
N LEU A 230 3.37 -17.49 -31.88
CA LEU A 230 4.41 -16.98 -31.01
C LEU A 230 5.43 -16.21 -31.85
N GLU A 231 5.47 -14.89 -31.71
CA GLU A 231 6.49 -14.07 -32.35
C GLU A 231 7.66 -13.90 -31.36
N ILE A 232 8.88 -14.20 -31.83
CA ILE A 232 10.12 -14.10 -31.04
C ILE A 232 11.07 -13.17 -31.80
N LYS A 233 11.37 -12.01 -31.23
CA LYS A 233 12.35 -11.08 -31.75
C LYS A 233 13.67 -11.30 -31.04
N VAL A 234 14.70 -11.76 -31.75
CA VAL A 234 16.01 -12.08 -31.22
C VAL A 234 17.04 -11.11 -31.77
N ARG A 235 17.77 -10.44 -30.88
CA ARG A 235 18.94 -9.65 -31.26
C ARG A 235 20.19 -10.45 -30.97
N LEU A 236 21.01 -10.66 -32.01
CA LEU A 236 22.33 -11.26 -31.93
C LEU A 236 23.39 -10.17 -31.89
N ARG A 237 24.46 -10.41 -31.16
CA ARG A 237 25.64 -9.54 -31.08
C ARG A 237 26.90 -10.31 -31.44
N ASN A 238 27.78 -9.67 -32.20
CA ASN A 238 29.11 -10.19 -32.53
C ASN A 238 30.17 -9.16 -32.16
N ASP A 239 30.83 -9.31 -31.03
CA ASP A 239 31.94 -8.48 -30.61
C ASP A 239 33.30 -8.88 -31.20
N GLY A 240 33.30 -9.91 -32.07
CA GLY A 240 34.52 -10.33 -32.76
C GLY A 240 34.86 -9.44 -33.96
N VAL A 241 36.10 -9.59 -34.43
CA VAL A 241 36.64 -8.81 -35.58
C VAL A 241 36.26 -9.38 -36.94
N ARG A 242 35.55 -10.49 -36.99
CA ARG A 242 35.12 -11.15 -38.23
C ARG A 242 33.63 -11.45 -38.20
N LYS A 243 33.02 -11.42 -39.36
CA LYS A 243 31.62 -11.86 -39.56
C LYS A 243 31.42 -13.28 -39.07
N ALA A 244 30.38 -13.52 -38.30
CA ALA A 244 30.03 -14.80 -37.72
C ALA A 244 28.86 -15.45 -38.49
N ALA A 245 29.10 -16.61 -39.10
CA ALA A 245 28.04 -17.47 -39.64
C ALA A 245 27.50 -18.36 -38.51
N VAL A 246 26.21 -18.23 -38.17
CA VAL A 246 25.61 -18.92 -37.05
C VAL A 246 24.28 -19.56 -37.45
N GLN A 247 23.84 -20.53 -36.66
CA GLN A 247 22.49 -21.06 -36.71
C GLN A 247 21.80 -20.84 -35.37
N LEU A 248 20.66 -20.18 -35.44
CA LEU A 248 19.77 -19.98 -34.30
C LEU A 248 18.65 -21.01 -34.35
N ALA A 249 18.43 -21.74 -33.27
CA ALA A 249 17.33 -22.67 -33.09
C ALA A 249 16.85 -22.68 -31.64
N GLY A 250 15.72 -23.29 -31.36
CA GLY A 250 15.25 -23.37 -30.00
C GLY A 250 14.09 -24.32 -29.77
N ARG A 251 13.60 -24.29 -28.55
CA ARG A 251 12.42 -25.05 -28.13
C ARG A 251 11.70 -24.32 -26.98
N VAL A 252 10.43 -24.61 -26.82
CA VAL A 252 9.61 -24.19 -25.68
C VAL A 252 9.22 -25.42 -24.89
N ASN A 253 9.43 -25.39 -23.60
CA ASN A 253 8.95 -26.36 -22.62
C ASN A 253 7.99 -25.72 -21.63
N GLY A 254 7.12 -26.52 -21.02
CA GLY A 254 6.42 -26.06 -19.82
C GLY A 254 7.42 -25.66 -18.73
N TRP A 255 7.10 -24.66 -17.96
CA TRP A 255 7.83 -24.26 -16.76
C TRP A 255 7.03 -24.68 -15.53
N LEU A 256 7.53 -25.63 -14.76
CA LEU A 256 6.81 -26.23 -13.65
C LEU A 256 7.32 -25.68 -12.34
N ASN A 257 6.46 -24.92 -11.64
CA ASN A 257 6.73 -24.45 -10.31
C ASN A 257 6.79 -25.62 -9.33
N ARG A 258 7.93 -25.80 -8.66
CA ARG A 258 8.17 -26.86 -7.65
C ARG A 258 8.20 -26.32 -6.22
N SER A 259 7.97 -25.04 -6.05
CA SER A 259 7.90 -24.44 -4.72
C SER A 259 6.64 -24.80 -3.91
N GLY A 260 5.71 -25.52 -4.54
CA GLY A 260 4.45 -25.91 -3.91
C GLY A 260 3.52 -24.72 -3.68
N LYS A 261 2.49 -24.91 -2.85
CA LYS A 261 1.57 -23.84 -2.45
C LYS A 261 2.25 -22.74 -1.63
N THR A 262 3.42 -23.04 -1.13
CA THR A 262 4.18 -22.19 -0.23
C THR A 262 5.60 -22.18 -0.79
N VAL A 263 5.98 -21.08 -1.38
CA VAL A 263 7.25 -20.86 -2.11
C VAL A 263 8.51 -21.09 -1.27
N GLN A 264 8.44 -21.84 -0.16
CA GLN A 264 9.39 -21.69 0.90
C GLN A 264 10.36 -22.77 1.17
N GLU A 265 9.98 -23.96 0.90
CA GLU A 265 10.80 -25.12 1.21
C GLU A 265 11.44 -25.71 -0.04
N ALA A 266 11.20 -25.08 -1.18
CA ALA A 266 11.74 -25.56 -2.42
C ALA A 266 13.25 -25.36 -2.47
N PRO A 267 14.00 -26.37 -2.90
CA PRO A 267 15.40 -26.16 -3.22
C PRO A 267 15.54 -25.16 -4.37
N VAL A 268 16.69 -24.48 -4.44
CA VAL A 268 17.01 -23.66 -5.62
C VAL A 268 17.63 -24.57 -6.69
N PRO A 269 17.09 -24.57 -7.92
CA PRO A 269 15.93 -23.83 -8.40
C PRO A 269 14.61 -24.45 -7.94
N ALA A 270 13.63 -23.60 -7.65
CA ALA A 270 12.30 -24.00 -7.23
C ALA A 270 11.38 -24.39 -8.40
N TRP A 271 11.93 -24.76 -9.53
CA TRP A 271 11.22 -25.11 -10.75
C TRP A 271 11.97 -26.14 -11.60
N GLU A 272 11.27 -26.75 -12.52
CA GLU A 272 11.86 -27.65 -13.51
C GLU A 272 11.20 -27.49 -14.88
N LEU A 273 11.85 -28.00 -15.92
CA LEU A 273 11.26 -28.07 -17.25
C LEU A 273 10.21 -29.18 -17.30
N GLY A 274 9.04 -28.83 -17.80
CA GLY A 274 7.99 -29.72 -18.18
C GLY A 274 8.23 -30.31 -19.58
N GLU A 275 7.18 -30.89 -20.12
CA GLU A 275 7.19 -31.44 -21.47
C GLU A 275 7.50 -30.37 -22.51
N LYS A 276 8.10 -30.80 -23.60
CA LYS A 276 8.32 -29.95 -24.78
C LYS A 276 6.98 -29.59 -25.39
N ALA A 277 6.71 -28.31 -25.50
CA ALA A 277 5.47 -27.77 -26.06
C ALA A 277 5.58 -27.51 -27.57
N LEU A 278 6.71 -26.91 -28.01
CA LEU A 278 6.95 -26.66 -29.44
C LEU A 278 8.45 -26.53 -29.75
N ASP A 279 8.81 -26.66 -31.00
CA ASP A 279 10.15 -26.39 -31.54
C ASP A 279 10.19 -25.03 -32.22
N VAL A 280 11.28 -24.27 -31.99
CA VAL A 280 11.59 -23.06 -32.76
C VAL A 280 12.50 -23.45 -33.93
N PRO A 281 12.03 -23.28 -35.19
CA PRO A 281 12.76 -23.71 -36.37
C PRO A 281 14.15 -23.11 -36.50
N ALA A 282 15.09 -23.87 -36.96
CA ALA A 282 16.47 -23.44 -37.15
C ALA A 282 16.60 -22.47 -38.34
N VAL A 283 17.28 -21.31 -38.09
CA VAL A 283 17.56 -20.31 -39.11
C VAL A 283 19.07 -20.03 -39.17
N LYS A 284 19.62 -20.03 -40.39
CA LYS A 284 21.02 -19.68 -40.63
C LYS A 284 21.16 -18.20 -40.83
N LEU A 285 22.03 -17.56 -40.06
CA LEU A 285 22.21 -16.13 -39.99
C LEU A 285 23.70 -15.76 -40.15
N SER A 286 23.91 -14.50 -40.38
CA SER A 286 25.25 -13.98 -40.55
C SER A 286 25.35 -12.61 -39.84
N VAL A 287 26.01 -12.61 -38.68
CA VAL A 287 26.15 -11.44 -37.83
C VAL A 287 27.41 -10.69 -38.20
N PRO A 288 27.33 -9.41 -38.59
CA PRO A 288 28.49 -8.61 -38.95
C PRO A 288 29.49 -8.49 -37.79
N ALA A 289 30.75 -8.20 -38.13
CA ALA A 289 31.78 -7.97 -37.12
C ALA A 289 31.52 -6.67 -36.35
N GLY A 290 31.64 -6.70 -35.03
CA GLY A 290 31.45 -5.53 -34.13
C GLY A 290 30.02 -5.01 -34.09
N ASP A 291 29.02 -5.74 -34.62
CA ASP A 291 27.67 -5.23 -34.84
C ASP A 291 26.59 -6.21 -34.34
N THR A 292 25.33 -5.83 -34.53
CA THR A 292 24.16 -6.63 -34.15
C THR A 292 23.36 -7.05 -35.36
N LEU A 293 22.55 -8.10 -35.20
CA LEU A 293 21.55 -8.55 -36.16
C LEU A 293 20.26 -8.88 -35.43
N THR A 294 19.14 -8.31 -35.85
CA THR A 294 17.83 -8.67 -35.34
C THR A 294 17.12 -9.64 -36.26
N GLN A 295 16.62 -10.75 -35.72
CA GLN A 295 15.82 -11.75 -36.39
C GLN A 295 14.45 -11.89 -35.72
N ILE A 296 13.39 -11.85 -36.49
CA ILE A 296 12.03 -12.14 -36.04
C ILE A 296 11.69 -13.57 -36.49
N LEU A 297 11.22 -14.37 -35.56
CA LEU A 297 10.73 -15.73 -35.78
C LEU A 297 9.25 -15.76 -35.47
N ARG A 298 8.43 -16.39 -36.33
CA ARG A 298 7.00 -16.62 -36.10
C ARG A 298 6.74 -18.10 -36.07
N VAL A 299 6.26 -18.61 -34.95
CA VAL A 299 6.08 -20.04 -34.72
C VAL A 299 4.60 -20.29 -34.41
N PRO A 300 3.90 -21.17 -35.15
CA PRO A 300 2.56 -21.58 -34.75
C PRO A 300 2.57 -22.16 -33.35
N ALA A 301 1.65 -21.72 -32.50
CA ALA A 301 1.57 -22.10 -31.11
C ALA A 301 0.11 -22.25 -30.65
N ASP A 302 -0.13 -23.34 -29.94
CA ASP A 302 -1.39 -23.61 -29.22
C ASP A 302 -1.00 -24.09 -27.83
N LEU A 303 -0.89 -23.14 -26.91
CA LEU A 303 -0.42 -23.36 -25.55
C LEU A 303 -1.53 -23.05 -24.56
N LYS A 304 -1.44 -23.60 -23.35
CA LYS A 304 -2.33 -23.18 -22.28
C LYS A 304 -2.09 -21.70 -21.92
N THR A 305 -3.16 -20.95 -21.85
CA THR A 305 -3.08 -19.53 -21.54
C THR A 305 -2.73 -19.29 -20.08
N TRP A 306 -1.88 -18.28 -19.86
CA TRP A 306 -1.64 -17.72 -18.54
C TRP A 306 -2.84 -16.83 -18.13
N THR A 307 -3.34 -17.07 -16.94
CA THR A 307 -4.31 -16.19 -16.25
C THR A 307 -3.95 -16.10 -14.76
N PRO A 308 -4.45 -15.12 -14.02
CA PRO A 308 -4.27 -15.08 -12.57
C PRO A 308 -4.75 -16.32 -11.80
N GLU A 309 -5.76 -17.01 -12.30
CA GLU A 309 -6.27 -18.25 -11.72
C GLU A 309 -5.41 -19.46 -12.10
N HIS A 310 -4.85 -19.43 -13.29
CA HIS A 310 -4.02 -20.50 -13.88
C HIS A 310 -2.74 -19.91 -14.45
N PRO A 311 -1.73 -19.62 -13.60
CA PRO A 311 -0.50 -18.96 -14.03
C PRO A 311 0.47 -19.95 -14.70
N ASP A 312 0.02 -20.57 -15.80
CA ASP A 312 0.82 -21.49 -16.59
C ASP A 312 1.96 -20.74 -17.30
N LEU A 313 3.19 -21.17 -17.09
CA LEU A 313 4.39 -20.54 -17.62
C LEU A 313 5.18 -21.48 -18.53
N TYR A 314 5.97 -20.88 -19.39
CA TYR A 314 6.81 -21.58 -20.36
C TYR A 314 8.25 -21.09 -20.32
N ALA A 315 9.17 -22.01 -20.68
CA ALA A 315 10.59 -21.74 -20.83
C ALA A 315 10.97 -21.80 -22.31
N LEU A 316 11.29 -20.66 -22.89
CA LEU A 316 11.94 -20.57 -24.19
C LEU A 316 13.44 -20.81 -24.00
N GLN A 317 13.98 -21.78 -24.69
CA GLN A 317 15.41 -22.08 -24.75
C GLN A 317 15.90 -21.86 -26.18
N LEU A 318 16.76 -20.87 -26.38
CA LEU A 318 17.39 -20.60 -27.67
C LEU A 318 18.87 -21.06 -27.63
N SER A 319 19.32 -21.65 -28.71
CA SER A 319 20.72 -22.07 -28.90
C SER A 319 21.30 -21.44 -30.15
N LEU A 320 22.50 -20.90 -30.00
CA LEU A 320 23.28 -20.35 -31.12
C LEU A 320 24.46 -21.26 -31.38
N SER A 321 24.65 -21.68 -32.62
CA SER A 321 25.75 -22.61 -32.99
C SER A 321 26.53 -22.09 -34.18
N GLN A 322 27.84 -22.44 -34.22
CA GLN A 322 28.72 -22.29 -35.39
C GLN A 322 29.12 -23.66 -35.88
N GLY A 323 28.70 -24.02 -37.05
CA GLY A 323 28.83 -25.38 -37.56
C GLY A 323 28.06 -26.36 -36.65
N LYS A 324 28.81 -27.32 -36.04
CA LYS A 324 28.24 -28.32 -35.12
C LYS A 324 28.40 -27.94 -33.65
N LYS A 325 29.07 -26.82 -33.35
CA LYS A 325 29.37 -26.42 -31.98
C LYS A 325 28.37 -25.38 -31.51
N THR A 326 27.67 -25.63 -30.42
CA THR A 326 26.90 -24.62 -29.70
C THR A 326 27.87 -23.62 -29.06
N ILE A 327 27.61 -22.34 -29.24
CA ILE A 327 28.46 -21.25 -28.76
C ILE A 327 27.73 -20.39 -27.72
N ASP A 328 26.39 -20.41 -27.68
CA ASP A 328 25.60 -19.71 -26.71
C ASP A 328 24.24 -20.38 -26.50
N ASN A 329 23.72 -20.28 -25.28
CA ASN A 329 22.35 -20.59 -24.94
C ASN A 329 21.72 -19.40 -24.21
N LYS A 330 20.46 -19.16 -24.51
CA LYS A 330 19.65 -18.13 -23.83
C LYS A 330 18.34 -18.73 -23.37
N TYR A 331 17.97 -18.44 -22.15
CA TYR A 331 16.71 -18.81 -21.52
C TYR A 331 15.85 -17.56 -21.29
N GLU A 332 14.55 -17.67 -21.61
CA GLU A 332 13.55 -16.67 -21.24
C GLU A 332 12.28 -17.38 -20.75
N ARG A 333 11.69 -16.86 -19.69
CA ARG A 333 10.39 -17.31 -19.17
C ARG A 333 9.28 -16.40 -19.69
N PHE A 334 8.14 -16.99 -20.03
CA PHE A 334 6.99 -16.23 -20.50
C PHE A 334 5.68 -16.96 -20.17
N GLY A 335 4.55 -16.25 -20.26
CA GLY A 335 3.20 -16.80 -20.26
C GLY A 335 2.56 -16.65 -21.63
N TRP A 336 1.79 -17.64 -22.04
CA TRP A 336 0.99 -17.57 -23.25
C TRP A 336 -0.27 -16.76 -22.96
N ARG A 337 -0.25 -15.45 -23.26
CA ARG A 337 -1.36 -14.53 -22.96
C ARG A 337 -1.35 -13.34 -23.91
N GLU A 338 -2.52 -12.75 -24.14
CA GLU A 338 -2.71 -11.57 -24.95
C GLU A 338 -3.61 -10.55 -24.24
N TRP A 339 -3.14 -9.31 -24.16
CA TRP A 339 -3.92 -8.20 -23.64
C TRP A 339 -4.45 -7.35 -24.81
N THR A 340 -5.74 -7.05 -24.79
CA THR A 340 -6.38 -6.20 -25.80
C THR A 340 -7.33 -5.18 -25.17
N LEU A 341 -7.58 -4.07 -25.88
CA LEU A 341 -8.64 -3.12 -25.54
C LEU A 341 -9.78 -3.29 -26.54
N LYS A 342 -10.95 -3.69 -26.04
CA LYS A 342 -12.11 -3.94 -26.88
C LYS A 342 -13.39 -3.47 -26.17
N ASP A 343 -14.25 -2.78 -26.90
CA ASP A 343 -15.56 -2.32 -26.43
C ASP A 343 -15.51 -1.52 -25.10
N GLY A 344 -14.47 -0.68 -24.95
CA GLY A 344 -14.25 0.11 -23.72
C GLY A 344 -13.74 -0.69 -22.52
N MET A 345 -13.29 -1.92 -22.72
CA MET A 345 -12.81 -2.82 -21.66
C MET A 345 -11.39 -3.29 -21.94
N LEU A 346 -10.67 -3.61 -20.88
CA LEU A 346 -9.43 -4.40 -20.93
C LEU A 346 -9.81 -5.88 -21.00
N CYS A 347 -9.23 -6.59 -21.97
CA CYS A 347 -9.47 -8.02 -22.16
C CYS A 347 -8.17 -8.81 -22.02
N LEU A 348 -8.26 -9.95 -21.35
CA LEU A 348 -7.21 -10.97 -21.29
C LEU A 348 -7.65 -12.18 -22.12
N ASN A 349 -6.81 -12.58 -23.08
CA ASN A 349 -7.07 -13.70 -23.97
C ASN A 349 -8.44 -13.62 -24.68
N GLY A 350 -8.87 -12.40 -25.03
CA GLY A 350 -10.11 -12.13 -25.74
C GLY A 350 -11.34 -11.84 -24.88
N GLU A 351 -11.27 -12.10 -23.57
CA GLU A 351 -12.39 -11.93 -22.64
C GLU A 351 -12.17 -10.70 -21.73
N PRO A 352 -13.23 -9.91 -21.43
CA PRO A 352 -13.15 -8.81 -20.46
C PRO A 352 -12.62 -9.30 -19.12
N TYR A 353 -11.57 -8.64 -18.61
CA TYR A 353 -10.91 -9.08 -17.40
C TYR A 353 -10.73 -7.91 -16.42
N PRO A 354 -11.58 -7.78 -15.40
CA PRO A 354 -11.49 -6.69 -14.44
C PRO A 354 -10.35 -6.93 -13.44
N LEU A 355 -9.52 -5.91 -13.28
CA LEU A 355 -8.37 -5.90 -12.38
C LEU A 355 -8.71 -5.16 -11.09
N ARG A 356 -8.39 -5.75 -9.95
CA ARG A 356 -8.70 -5.23 -8.61
C ARG A 356 -7.58 -5.55 -7.65
N GLY A 357 -7.15 -4.59 -6.87
CA GLY A 357 -6.06 -4.86 -5.95
C GLY A 357 -5.56 -3.66 -5.16
N ASP A 358 -4.26 -3.51 -5.10
CA ASP A 358 -3.56 -2.57 -4.26
C ASP A 358 -2.59 -1.69 -5.05
N SER A 359 -2.61 -0.41 -4.76
CA SER A 359 -1.61 0.56 -5.22
C SER A 359 -0.65 0.84 -4.07
N TRP A 360 0.61 0.45 -4.20
CA TRP A 360 1.52 0.34 -3.08
C TRP A 360 2.88 0.95 -3.36
N HIS A 361 3.56 1.43 -2.33
CA HIS A 361 4.91 1.94 -2.43
C HIS A 361 5.82 1.41 -1.31
N PHE A 362 7.12 1.45 -1.57
CA PHE A 362 8.10 1.00 -0.61
C PHE A 362 8.21 1.97 0.57
N MET A 363 8.15 1.39 1.76
CA MET A 363 8.27 2.11 3.02
C MET A 363 9.54 1.77 3.77
N GLY A 364 10.35 0.90 3.24
CA GLY A 364 11.60 0.53 3.87
C GLY A 364 12.22 -0.74 3.31
N ILE A 365 13.42 -0.99 3.75
CA ILE A 365 14.24 -2.11 3.32
C ILE A 365 13.59 -3.48 3.56
N PRO A 366 12.83 -3.72 4.65
CA PRO A 366 12.18 -5.03 4.87
C PRO A 366 11.26 -5.48 3.74
N GLN A 367 10.75 -4.53 2.95
CA GLN A 367 9.87 -4.83 1.83
C GLN A 367 10.62 -5.27 0.56
N LEU A 368 11.94 -5.14 0.55
CA LEU A 368 12.78 -5.45 -0.61
C LEU A 368 13.23 -6.91 -0.61
N THR A 369 12.32 -7.82 -0.31
CA THR A 369 12.61 -9.25 -0.30
C THR A 369 11.52 -10.06 -0.99
N ARG A 370 11.91 -11.19 -1.57
CA ARG A 370 10.99 -12.12 -2.21
C ARG A 370 9.95 -12.66 -1.21
N ARG A 371 10.32 -12.85 0.05
CA ARG A 371 9.39 -13.27 1.12
C ARG A 371 8.32 -12.25 1.40
N TYR A 372 8.70 -10.97 1.46
CA TYR A 372 7.75 -9.89 1.68
C TYR A 372 6.78 -9.78 0.50
N ALA A 373 7.29 -9.84 -0.73
CA ALA A 373 6.48 -9.85 -1.94
C ALA A 373 5.46 -10.99 -1.94
N TRP A 374 5.89 -12.18 -1.53
CA TRP A 374 5.00 -13.33 -1.41
C TRP A 374 3.88 -13.12 -0.37
N ALA A 375 4.21 -12.57 0.80
CA ALA A 375 3.22 -12.27 1.83
C ALA A 375 2.18 -11.26 1.34
N TRP A 376 2.65 -10.21 0.67
CA TRP A 376 1.78 -9.18 0.10
C TRP A 376 0.87 -9.75 -1.00
N TYR A 377 1.41 -10.48 -1.96
CA TYR A 377 0.60 -11.11 -3.01
C TYR A 377 -0.38 -12.15 -2.46
N THR A 378 0.01 -12.87 -1.40
CA THR A 378 -0.90 -13.78 -0.69
C THR A 378 -2.06 -13.01 -0.05
N ALA A 379 -1.80 -11.87 0.57
CA ALA A 379 -2.84 -11.02 1.14
C ALA A 379 -3.77 -10.45 0.06
N ILE A 380 -3.22 -10.01 -1.08
CA ILE A 380 -4.03 -9.53 -2.22
C ILE A 380 -4.96 -10.63 -2.73
N LYS A 381 -4.46 -11.84 -2.96
CA LYS A 381 -5.32 -12.97 -3.37
C LYS A 381 -6.35 -13.32 -2.31
N GLY A 382 -5.98 -13.21 -1.02
CA GLY A 382 -6.88 -13.41 0.11
C GLY A 382 -8.03 -12.41 0.19
N MET A 383 -7.88 -11.21 -0.37
CA MET A 383 -8.97 -10.24 -0.50
C MET A 383 -9.70 -10.29 -1.84
N ASN A 384 -9.59 -11.39 -2.58
CA ASN A 384 -10.13 -11.56 -3.93
C ASN A 384 -9.59 -10.54 -4.94
N GLY A 385 -8.39 -10.03 -4.70
CA GLY A 385 -7.65 -9.19 -5.62
C GLY A 385 -6.82 -10.00 -6.61
N ASN A 386 -6.49 -9.40 -7.74
CA ASN A 386 -5.70 -10.01 -8.82
C ASN A 386 -4.69 -9.06 -9.44
N ALA A 387 -4.58 -7.83 -8.93
CA ALA A 387 -3.73 -6.81 -9.51
C ALA A 387 -2.98 -5.98 -8.46
N VAL A 388 -1.85 -5.42 -8.87
CA VAL A 388 -1.06 -4.47 -8.11
C VAL A 388 -0.54 -3.35 -9.01
N ARG A 389 -0.29 -2.21 -8.39
CA ARG A 389 0.41 -1.08 -8.98
C ARG A 389 1.53 -0.65 -8.03
N PRO A 390 2.79 -0.63 -8.44
CA PRO A 390 3.87 -0.01 -7.68
C PRO A 390 3.76 1.51 -7.78
N HIS A 391 3.29 2.17 -6.72
CA HIS A 391 3.08 3.61 -6.73
C HIS A 391 4.38 4.36 -6.97
N ALA A 392 4.49 4.99 -8.13
CA ALA A 392 5.61 5.81 -8.59
C ALA A 392 7.00 5.17 -8.35
N GLN A 393 7.12 3.87 -8.57
CA GLN A 393 8.37 3.13 -8.39
C GLN A 393 8.49 1.97 -9.37
N VAL A 394 9.72 1.60 -9.68
CA VAL A 394 10.02 0.38 -10.43
C VAL A 394 10.36 -0.73 -9.44
N TYR A 395 9.58 -1.81 -9.46
CA TYR A 395 9.83 -2.94 -8.57
C TYR A 395 11.14 -3.68 -8.91
N PRO A 396 11.82 -4.24 -7.90
CA PRO A 396 12.86 -5.23 -8.12
C PRO A 396 12.34 -6.41 -8.96
N ARG A 397 13.18 -6.98 -9.81
CA ARG A 397 12.81 -8.05 -10.76
C ARG A 397 12.08 -9.22 -10.10
N PHE A 398 12.51 -9.64 -8.91
CA PHE A 398 11.89 -10.78 -8.22
C PHE A 398 10.41 -10.57 -7.84
N TYR A 399 9.94 -9.32 -7.72
CA TYR A 399 8.51 -9.04 -7.56
C TYR A 399 7.71 -9.46 -8.79
N LEU A 400 8.24 -9.16 -9.97
CA LEU A 400 7.59 -9.53 -11.22
C LEU A 400 7.69 -11.04 -11.49
N ASP A 401 8.86 -11.64 -11.18
CA ASP A 401 9.01 -13.09 -11.25
C ASP A 401 7.97 -13.82 -10.40
N LEU A 402 7.77 -13.35 -9.19
CA LEU A 402 6.81 -13.93 -8.27
C LEU A 402 5.36 -13.64 -8.68
N ALA A 403 5.09 -12.45 -9.24
CA ALA A 403 3.78 -12.11 -9.79
C ALA A 403 3.39 -13.04 -10.96
N ASP A 404 4.34 -13.34 -11.86
CA ASP A 404 4.14 -14.33 -12.91
C ASP A 404 3.74 -15.69 -12.35
N GLU A 405 4.45 -16.14 -11.29
CA GLU A 405 4.28 -17.46 -10.65
C GLU A 405 2.99 -17.58 -9.84
N MET A 406 2.55 -16.49 -9.22
CA MET A 406 1.39 -16.46 -8.35
C MET A 406 0.11 -16.01 -9.07
N GLY A 407 0.19 -15.52 -10.31
CA GLY A 407 -0.95 -14.98 -11.03
C GLY A 407 -1.43 -13.66 -10.42
N ILE A 408 -0.55 -12.67 -10.38
CA ILE A 408 -0.86 -11.28 -10.03
C ILE A 408 -0.59 -10.41 -11.25
N CYS A 409 -1.57 -9.62 -11.67
CA CYS A 409 -1.38 -8.66 -12.75
C CYS A 409 -0.68 -7.39 -12.22
N VAL A 410 0.33 -6.91 -12.91
CA VAL A 410 1.10 -5.74 -12.51
C VAL A 410 0.93 -4.63 -13.53
N LEU A 411 0.48 -3.46 -13.07
CA LEU A 411 0.63 -2.22 -13.81
C LEU A 411 2.03 -1.67 -13.52
N ALA A 412 3.00 -1.95 -14.38
CA ALA A 412 4.35 -1.47 -14.16
C ALA A 412 4.42 0.05 -14.29
N GLU A 413 4.89 0.74 -13.25
CA GLU A 413 4.91 2.20 -13.20
C GLU A 413 6.32 2.74 -13.08
N THR A 414 6.55 3.85 -13.77
CA THR A 414 7.82 4.59 -13.69
C THR A 414 7.96 5.30 -12.35
N ALA A 415 9.17 5.75 -12.06
CA ALA A 415 9.44 6.61 -10.92
C ALA A 415 9.17 8.11 -11.20
N ASN A 416 8.34 8.43 -12.18
CA ASN A 416 7.93 9.80 -12.50
C ASN A 416 6.75 10.22 -11.62
N TRP A 417 7.02 11.06 -10.63
CA TRP A 417 6.01 11.57 -9.72
C TRP A 417 6.29 13.03 -9.35
N ALA A 418 5.28 13.89 -9.49
CA ALA A 418 5.46 15.34 -9.35
C ALA A 418 5.43 15.85 -7.90
N SER A 419 4.97 15.05 -6.93
CA SER A 419 4.90 15.46 -5.53
C SER A 419 6.27 15.41 -4.81
N ASP A 420 6.33 15.83 -3.55
CA ASP A 420 7.49 15.77 -2.65
C ASP A 420 8.79 16.34 -3.22
N GLY A 421 8.73 17.56 -3.73
CA GLY A 421 9.87 18.21 -4.40
C GLY A 421 10.16 17.63 -5.77
N GLY A 422 9.18 16.99 -6.37
CA GLY A 422 9.09 16.32 -7.64
C GLY A 422 9.99 16.74 -8.80
N PRO A 423 9.67 16.32 -10.02
CA PRO A 423 10.54 16.56 -11.18
C PRO A 423 10.73 18.05 -11.47
N ALA A 424 11.95 18.41 -11.83
CA ALA A 424 12.31 19.74 -12.30
C ALA A 424 11.77 19.94 -13.73
N LEU A 425 10.48 20.26 -13.83
CA LEU A 425 9.75 20.27 -15.11
C LEU A 425 10.26 21.31 -16.11
N GLU A 426 10.93 22.37 -15.64
CA GLU A 426 11.59 23.34 -16.51
C GLU A 426 12.98 22.90 -16.97
N ASN A 427 13.53 21.83 -16.38
CA ASN A 427 14.88 21.35 -16.69
C ASN A 427 14.85 20.26 -17.79
N PRO A 428 15.48 20.47 -18.95
CA PRO A 428 15.50 19.48 -20.03
C PRO A 428 16.11 18.12 -19.62
N GLN A 429 17.03 18.10 -18.67
CA GLN A 429 17.67 16.85 -18.21
C GLN A 429 16.67 15.89 -17.60
N PHE A 430 15.67 16.40 -16.86
CA PHE A 430 14.62 15.55 -16.32
C PHE A 430 13.90 14.77 -17.44
N TRP A 431 13.52 15.44 -18.51
CA TRP A 431 12.77 14.81 -19.60
C TRP A 431 13.60 13.75 -20.33
N GLU A 432 14.88 13.99 -20.53
CA GLU A 432 15.78 12.99 -21.13
C GLU A 432 15.97 11.78 -20.21
N HIS A 433 16.22 12.00 -18.94
CA HIS A 433 16.32 10.90 -17.95
C HIS A 433 15.01 10.12 -17.84
N SER A 434 13.86 10.78 -17.87
CA SER A 434 12.57 10.11 -17.79
C SER A 434 12.27 9.20 -18.99
N LYS A 435 12.68 9.62 -20.19
CA LYS A 435 12.56 8.80 -21.42
C LYS A 435 13.46 7.57 -21.37
N ASP A 436 14.71 7.75 -20.93
CA ASP A 436 15.65 6.64 -20.78
C ASP A 436 15.19 5.67 -19.69
N HIS A 437 14.73 6.17 -18.55
CA HIS A 437 14.14 5.41 -17.46
C HIS A 437 12.98 4.53 -17.98
N LEU A 438 12.00 5.11 -18.64
CA LEU A 438 10.87 4.37 -19.18
C LEU A 438 11.31 3.30 -20.19
N ARG A 439 12.20 3.65 -21.12
CA ARG A 439 12.70 2.69 -22.12
C ARG A 439 13.37 1.50 -21.46
N ARG A 440 14.24 1.74 -20.50
CA ARG A 440 14.96 0.68 -19.77
C ARG A 440 14.01 -0.20 -18.95
N MET A 441 13.00 0.40 -18.30
CA MET A 441 11.97 -0.34 -17.58
C MET A 441 11.20 -1.27 -18.53
N VAL A 442 10.71 -0.75 -19.66
CA VAL A 442 9.97 -1.55 -20.63
C VAL A 442 10.83 -2.70 -21.18
N LEU A 443 12.08 -2.42 -21.55
CA LEU A 443 12.99 -3.44 -22.07
C LEU A 443 13.29 -4.55 -21.03
N ARG A 444 13.41 -4.18 -19.75
CA ARG A 444 13.65 -5.13 -18.66
C ARG A 444 12.45 -6.06 -18.44
N ASP A 445 11.23 -5.49 -18.46
CA ASP A 445 10.06 -6.15 -17.89
C ASP A 445 9.06 -6.70 -18.92
N ARG A 446 9.24 -6.43 -20.20
CA ARG A 446 8.27 -6.76 -21.28
C ARG A 446 8.01 -8.26 -21.50
N ASN A 447 8.88 -9.17 -21.03
CA ASN A 447 8.66 -10.62 -21.12
C ASN A 447 7.85 -11.19 -19.95
N HIS A 448 7.62 -10.42 -18.87
CA HIS A 448 6.84 -10.89 -17.72
C HIS A 448 5.36 -11.08 -18.11
N ALA A 449 4.83 -12.24 -17.81
CA ALA A 449 3.43 -12.56 -18.07
C ALA A 449 2.47 -11.68 -17.25
N SER A 450 2.86 -11.37 -16.03
CA SER A 450 2.10 -10.59 -15.06
C SER A 450 1.91 -9.12 -15.45
N VAL A 451 2.83 -8.51 -16.17
CA VAL A 451 2.70 -7.11 -16.58
C VAL A 451 1.55 -6.98 -17.59
N PHE A 452 0.50 -6.24 -17.25
CA PHE A 452 -0.65 -6.02 -18.12
C PHE A 452 -0.61 -4.66 -18.84
N GLY A 453 0.14 -3.71 -18.31
CA GLY A 453 0.21 -2.36 -18.84
C GLY A 453 1.37 -1.56 -18.24
N TRP A 454 1.49 -0.35 -18.71
CA TRP A 454 2.54 0.59 -18.37
C TRP A 454 1.93 1.90 -17.88
N SER A 455 2.26 2.33 -16.66
CA SER A 455 1.96 3.66 -16.16
C SER A 455 3.20 4.54 -16.31
N VAL A 456 3.08 5.60 -17.08
CA VAL A 456 4.24 6.42 -17.50
C VAL A 456 4.56 7.53 -16.52
N SER A 457 3.62 7.91 -15.66
CA SER A 457 3.81 8.84 -14.54
C SER A 457 2.64 8.74 -13.55
N ASN A 458 2.78 9.38 -12.38
CA ASN A 458 1.75 9.50 -11.36
C ASN A 458 1.48 10.98 -11.04
N GLU A 459 0.22 11.41 -11.15
CA GLU A 459 -0.31 12.70 -10.66
C GLU A 459 0.46 13.96 -11.06
N ASN A 460 1.17 13.96 -12.18
CA ASN A 460 1.88 15.16 -12.62
C ASN A 460 0.91 16.31 -12.96
N LYS A 461 -0.18 16.04 -13.70
CA LYS A 461 -1.17 17.05 -14.09
C LYS A 461 -1.82 17.73 -12.88
N PRO A 462 -2.42 17.01 -11.90
CA PRO A 462 -3.00 17.66 -10.73
C PRO A 462 -1.97 18.43 -9.92
N VAL A 463 -0.75 17.95 -9.79
CA VAL A 463 0.33 18.67 -9.09
C VAL A 463 0.73 19.93 -9.83
N ILE A 464 0.91 19.89 -11.16
CA ILE A 464 1.19 21.06 -11.98
C ILE A 464 0.09 22.12 -11.83
N LEU A 465 -1.17 21.71 -11.90
CA LEU A 465 -2.30 22.66 -11.93
C LEU A 465 -2.68 23.16 -10.54
N HIS A 466 -2.71 22.29 -9.52
CA HIS A 466 -3.31 22.58 -8.24
C HIS A 466 -2.29 22.77 -7.10
N VAL A 467 -1.09 22.22 -7.20
CA VAL A 467 -0.03 22.38 -6.21
C VAL A 467 0.94 23.50 -6.62
N HIS A 468 1.43 23.44 -7.84
CA HIS A 468 2.38 24.41 -8.35
C HIS A 468 1.71 25.65 -8.95
N HIS A 469 0.44 25.56 -9.34
CA HIS A 469 -0.29 26.61 -10.05
C HIS A 469 0.41 27.09 -11.32
N ARG A 470 0.95 26.15 -12.08
CA ARG A 470 1.78 26.38 -13.29
C ARG A 470 1.16 25.73 -14.55
N PRO A 471 -0.05 26.19 -14.99
CA PRO A 471 -0.68 25.66 -16.20
C PRO A 471 0.17 25.86 -17.46
N ASP A 472 1.11 26.81 -17.43
CA ASP A 472 2.08 27.05 -18.51
C ASP A 472 3.05 25.87 -18.75
N LEU A 473 3.20 24.93 -17.79
CA LEU A 473 4.01 23.72 -17.92
C LEU A 473 3.24 22.55 -18.57
N MET A 474 1.92 22.64 -18.71
CA MET A 474 1.12 21.56 -19.31
C MET A 474 1.55 21.17 -20.73
N PRO A 475 1.97 22.07 -21.63
CA PRO A 475 2.48 21.67 -22.93
C PRO A 475 3.69 20.74 -22.89
N LEU A 476 4.57 20.89 -21.89
CA LEU A 476 5.71 19.98 -21.68
C LEU A 476 5.23 18.59 -21.21
N GLN A 477 4.27 18.55 -20.28
CA GLN A 477 3.67 17.30 -19.80
C GLN A 477 2.92 16.57 -20.94
N GLU A 478 2.18 17.28 -21.76
CA GLU A 478 1.48 16.69 -22.92
C GLU A 478 2.46 16.14 -23.96
N GLN A 479 3.57 16.84 -24.19
CA GLN A 479 4.61 16.33 -25.08
C GLN A 479 5.25 15.07 -24.48
N ALA A 480 5.46 15.04 -23.17
CA ALA A 480 5.98 13.87 -22.49
C ALA A 480 5.05 12.66 -22.63
N TRP A 481 3.74 12.80 -22.48
CA TRP A 481 2.80 11.70 -22.72
C TRP A 481 2.89 11.15 -24.15
N ARG A 482 3.06 12.01 -25.16
CA ARG A 482 3.26 11.57 -26.55
C ARG A 482 4.55 10.77 -26.71
N ASP A 483 5.66 11.30 -26.18
CA ASP A 483 6.98 10.67 -26.27
C ASP A 483 7.01 9.34 -25.52
N TRP A 484 6.50 9.31 -24.30
CA TRP A 484 6.45 8.11 -23.47
C TRP A 484 5.55 7.02 -24.08
N THR A 485 4.40 7.40 -24.61
CA THR A 485 3.51 6.46 -25.30
C THR A 485 4.20 5.86 -26.53
N ALA A 486 4.94 6.67 -27.28
CA ALA A 486 5.71 6.21 -28.44
C ALA A 486 6.81 5.22 -28.02
N ILE A 487 7.56 5.52 -26.94
CA ILE A 487 8.61 4.65 -26.39
C ILE A 487 8.02 3.28 -25.99
N VAL A 488 6.87 3.27 -25.30
CA VAL A 488 6.21 2.01 -24.94
C VAL A 488 5.85 1.21 -26.18
N ARG A 489 5.14 1.82 -27.13
CA ARG A 489 4.67 1.13 -28.35
C ARG A 489 5.82 0.59 -29.21
N GLU A 490 6.94 1.29 -29.26
CA GLU A 490 8.14 0.86 -29.98
C GLU A 490 8.79 -0.38 -29.35
N ASN A 491 8.84 -0.44 -28.02
CA ASN A 491 9.58 -1.45 -27.27
C ASN A 491 8.71 -2.61 -26.79
N ASP A 492 7.40 -2.39 -26.62
CA ASP A 492 6.42 -3.40 -26.24
C ASP A 492 5.02 -3.12 -26.85
N PRO A 493 4.77 -3.53 -28.09
CA PRO A 493 3.45 -3.41 -28.70
C PRO A 493 2.41 -4.40 -28.15
N SER A 494 2.79 -5.35 -27.30
CA SER A 494 1.91 -6.40 -26.81
C SER A 494 0.98 -5.95 -25.67
N ARG A 495 1.16 -4.75 -25.13
CA ARG A 495 0.36 -4.22 -24.03
C ARG A 495 -0.26 -2.87 -24.41
N PRO A 496 -1.56 -2.89 -24.74
CA PRO A 496 -2.24 -1.66 -25.18
C PRO A 496 -2.62 -0.73 -24.03
N TRP A 497 -2.60 -1.18 -22.76
CA TRP A 497 -2.84 -0.33 -21.61
C TRP A 497 -1.61 0.53 -21.33
N ILE A 498 -1.72 1.81 -21.64
CA ILE A 498 -0.71 2.83 -21.33
C ILE A 498 -1.43 3.96 -20.62
N SER A 499 -1.18 4.10 -19.32
CA SER A 499 -1.79 5.11 -18.46
C SER A 499 -0.76 6.08 -17.92
N SER A 500 -1.26 7.17 -17.39
CA SER A 500 -0.59 8.02 -16.41
C SER A 500 -1.56 8.12 -15.26
N ASP A 501 -1.22 7.50 -14.13
CA ASP A 501 -2.18 7.29 -13.07
C ASP A 501 -2.59 8.60 -12.37
N GLY A 502 -3.90 8.79 -12.19
CA GLY A 502 -4.48 10.00 -11.63
C GLY A 502 -4.57 11.18 -12.61
N GLU A 503 -4.33 10.96 -13.91
CA GLU A 503 -4.28 12.01 -14.91
C GLU A 503 -5.34 11.85 -16.02
N GLU A 504 -6.35 11.06 -15.76
CA GLU A 504 -7.43 10.73 -16.69
C GLU A 504 -6.88 10.14 -18.00
N ASP A 505 -7.21 10.74 -19.14
CA ASP A 505 -6.71 10.32 -20.46
C ASP A 505 -5.59 11.21 -21.00
N GLY A 506 -4.95 12.00 -20.13
CA GLY A 506 -3.83 12.86 -20.53
C GLY A 506 -4.18 13.85 -21.62
N SER A 507 -5.27 14.61 -21.48
CA SER A 507 -5.77 15.55 -22.50
C SER A 507 -6.07 14.88 -23.86
N GLY A 508 -6.57 13.64 -23.84
CA GLY A 508 -6.91 12.87 -25.03
C GLY A 508 -5.76 12.05 -25.64
N ILE A 509 -4.55 12.13 -25.08
CA ILE A 509 -3.33 11.53 -25.65
C ILE A 509 -3.23 10.03 -25.31
N LEU A 510 -3.55 9.68 -24.06
CA LEU A 510 -3.42 8.31 -23.56
C LEU A 510 -4.55 7.41 -24.08
N PRO A 511 -4.29 6.11 -24.31
CA PRO A 511 -5.29 5.19 -24.84
C PRO A 511 -6.35 4.76 -23.81
N VAL A 512 -6.11 5.01 -22.53
CA VAL A 512 -7.00 4.64 -21.41
C VAL A 512 -7.21 5.84 -20.49
N THR A 513 -8.23 5.77 -19.65
CA THR A 513 -8.57 6.80 -18.67
C THR A 513 -8.35 6.26 -17.25
N VAL A 514 -7.47 6.86 -16.46
CA VAL A 514 -7.25 6.46 -15.07
C VAL A 514 -7.35 7.67 -14.15
N GLY A 515 -8.34 7.66 -13.27
CA GLY A 515 -8.53 8.68 -12.25
C GLY A 515 -8.12 8.22 -10.86
N HIS A 516 -8.04 9.16 -9.92
CA HIS A 516 -7.81 8.93 -8.51
C HIS A 516 -8.94 9.50 -7.66
N TYR A 517 -9.29 8.86 -6.55
CA TYR A 517 -10.19 9.32 -5.49
C TYR A 517 -11.54 9.87 -5.95
N GLY A 518 -12.06 9.35 -7.04
CA GLY A 518 -13.31 9.84 -7.61
C GLY A 518 -14.55 9.31 -6.89
N ASP A 519 -15.58 10.13 -6.89
CA ASP A 519 -16.93 9.76 -6.50
C ASP A 519 -17.74 9.20 -7.69
N ALA A 520 -19.03 8.93 -7.46
CA ALA A 520 -19.91 8.45 -8.52
C ALA A 520 -20.07 9.44 -9.70
N GLY A 521 -19.88 10.74 -9.47
CA GLY A 521 -19.86 11.77 -10.52
C GLY A 521 -18.64 11.60 -11.42
N SER A 522 -17.46 11.57 -10.81
CA SER A 522 -16.18 11.37 -11.49
C SER A 522 -16.16 10.07 -12.31
N MET A 523 -16.69 8.98 -11.76
CA MET A 523 -16.77 7.70 -12.48
C MET A 523 -17.64 7.80 -13.75
N ARG A 524 -18.73 8.55 -13.68
CA ARG A 524 -19.58 8.79 -14.88
C ARG A 524 -18.84 9.61 -15.92
N GLU A 525 -18.09 10.62 -15.50
CA GLU A 525 -17.28 11.44 -16.40
C GLU A 525 -16.18 10.63 -17.07
N TRP A 526 -15.41 9.86 -16.31
CA TRP A 526 -14.36 8.99 -16.85
C TRP A 526 -14.91 7.95 -17.84
N LYS A 527 -16.03 7.33 -17.49
CA LYS A 527 -16.71 6.39 -18.40
C LYS A 527 -17.21 7.07 -19.68
N ALA A 528 -17.69 8.31 -19.58
CA ALA A 528 -18.23 9.07 -20.71
C ALA A 528 -17.15 9.44 -21.75
N ILE A 529 -15.87 9.42 -21.40
CA ILE A 529 -14.76 9.59 -22.36
C ILE A 529 -14.76 8.49 -23.43
N GLY A 530 -15.33 7.31 -23.11
CA GLY A 530 -15.49 6.23 -24.09
C GLY A 530 -14.25 5.36 -24.31
N LYS A 531 -13.18 5.57 -23.51
CA LYS A 531 -12.00 4.72 -23.48
C LYS A 531 -12.14 3.66 -22.36
N PRO A 532 -11.36 2.57 -22.40
CA PRO A 532 -11.19 1.72 -21.22
C PRO A 532 -10.73 2.56 -20.04
N TRP A 533 -11.35 2.37 -18.88
CA TRP A 533 -11.10 3.23 -17.74
C TRP A 533 -10.88 2.47 -16.45
N GLY A 534 -10.27 3.12 -15.48
CA GLY A 534 -10.00 2.59 -14.17
C GLY A 534 -9.76 3.66 -13.12
N VAL A 535 -9.54 3.21 -11.88
CA VAL A 535 -9.23 4.04 -10.73
C VAL A 535 -7.94 3.52 -10.09
N GLY A 536 -6.88 4.29 -10.19
CA GLY A 536 -5.55 3.90 -9.71
C GLY A 536 -5.36 4.04 -8.20
N GLU A 537 -6.17 4.91 -7.57
CA GLU A 537 -6.19 5.10 -6.13
C GLU A 537 -7.60 5.43 -5.66
N HIS A 538 -8.08 4.74 -4.64
CA HIS A 538 -9.40 4.98 -4.07
C HIS A 538 -9.42 4.77 -2.57
N SER A 539 -10.59 5.07 -1.97
CA SER A 539 -10.94 4.84 -0.58
C SER A 539 -10.33 5.83 0.40
N MET A 540 -9.73 6.90 -0.06
CA MET A 540 -9.19 8.02 0.73
C MET A 540 -8.56 7.60 2.07
N ALA A 541 -8.06 6.37 2.11
CA ALA A 541 -7.63 5.73 3.34
C ALA A 541 -6.58 6.56 4.07
N TYR A 542 -5.77 7.25 3.33
CA TYR A 542 -4.72 8.07 3.85
C TYR A 542 -5.16 9.47 4.33
N TYR A 543 -6.36 9.88 3.93
CA TYR A 543 -7.04 11.06 4.46
C TYR A 543 -8.07 10.72 5.53
N GLY A 544 -8.23 9.45 5.86
CA GLY A 544 -9.26 8.96 6.75
C GLY A 544 -9.12 9.45 8.18
N THR A 545 -9.42 10.70 8.41
CA THR A 545 -9.48 11.28 9.73
C THR A 545 -10.78 10.91 10.39
N PRO A 546 -10.86 10.91 11.72
CA PRO A 546 -12.13 10.70 12.40
C PRO A 546 -13.22 11.66 11.95
N GLU A 547 -12.88 12.95 11.71
CA GLU A 547 -13.85 13.91 11.20
C GLU A 547 -14.39 13.52 9.83
N GLU A 548 -13.55 13.10 8.92
CA GLU A 548 -13.96 12.74 7.57
C GLU A 548 -14.75 11.45 7.52
N VAL A 549 -14.30 10.43 8.26
CA VAL A 549 -14.96 9.12 8.22
C VAL A 549 -16.17 9.02 9.13
N SER A 550 -16.36 9.97 10.06
CA SER A 550 -17.56 10.01 10.90
C SER A 550 -18.87 10.18 10.10
N LYS A 551 -18.80 10.74 8.91
CA LYS A 551 -19.92 10.75 7.97
C LYS A 551 -20.39 9.35 7.58
N TYR A 552 -19.54 8.34 7.71
CA TYR A 552 -19.85 6.95 7.41
C TYR A 552 -20.10 6.10 8.65
N ASN A 553 -19.46 6.42 9.78
CA ASN A 553 -19.43 5.58 10.97
C ASN A 553 -19.72 6.31 12.28
N GLY A 554 -20.19 7.54 12.20
CA GLY A 554 -20.61 8.34 13.37
C GLY A 554 -19.53 8.41 14.46
N ASP A 555 -19.94 8.28 15.69
CA ASP A 555 -19.09 8.38 16.87
C ASP A 555 -17.98 7.33 16.93
N ARG A 556 -18.21 6.15 16.35
CA ARG A 556 -17.18 5.10 16.34
C ARG A 556 -15.89 5.54 15.68
N ALA A 557 -15.95 6.46 14.73
CA ALA A 557 -14.74 7.03 14.12
C ALA A 557 -13.81 7.71 15.13
N TYR A 558 -14.37 8.19 16.25
CA TYR A 558 -13.62 8.87 17.30
C TYR A 558 -13.25 7.96 18.48
N GLU A 559 -13.85 6.80 18.60
CA GLU A 559 -13.68 5.94 19.76
C GLU A 559 -12.41 5.10 19.72
N SER A 560 -12.05 4.64 18.52
CA SER A 560 -10.88 3.80 18.33
C SER A 560 -10.38 3.84 16.90
N ALA A 561 -9.16 3.39 16.68
CA ALA A 561 -8.63 3.19 15.35
C ALA A 561 -9.46 2.17 14.55
N GLU A 562 -9.98 1.14 15.21
CA GLU A 562 -10.83 0.14 14.57
C GLU A 562 -12.15 0.74 14.09
N GLY A 563 -12.81 1.55 14.91
CA GLY A 563 -14.05 2.25 14.51
C GLY A 563 -13.82 3.20 13.34
N ARG A 564 -12.67 3.87 13.30
CA ARG A 564 -12.28 4.69 12.14
C ARG A 564 -12.03 3.85 10.90
N MET A 565 -11.30 2.73 11.04
CA MET A 565 -11.06 1.81 9.92
C MET A 565 -12.36 1.21 9.40
N GLU A 566 -13.35 1.00 10.25
CA GLU A 566 -14.69 0.57 9.86
C GLU A 566 -15.40 1.63 8.98
N GLY A 567 -15.23 2.91 9.27
CA GLY A 567 -15.72 3.99 8.41
C GLY A 567 -15.06 4.00 7.03
N LEU A 568 -13.73 3.81 6.97
CA LEU A 568 -13.01 3.64 5.71
C LEU A 568 -13.45 2.38 4.96
N ALA A 569 -13.69 1.29 5.69
CA ALA A 569 -14.19 0.04 5.13
C ALA A 569 -15.55 0.21 4.45
N TYR A 570 -16.44 0.98 5.06
CA TYR A 570 -17.74 1.32 4.48
C TYR A 570 -17.58 2.05 3.15
N GLU A 571 -16.76 3.08 3.10
CA GLU A 571 -16.47 3.82 1.88
C GLU A 571 -15.90 2.89 0.79
N ALA A 572 -14.86 2.14 1.11
CA ALA A 572 -14.19 1.24 0.17
C ALA A 572 -15.14 0.19 -0.41
N TYR A 573 -15.97 -0.42 0.44
CA TYR A 573 -16.96 -1.42 0.02
C TYR A 573 -17.89 -0.87 -1.05
N HIS A 574 -18.46 0.30 -0.81
CA HIS A 574 -19.39 0.92 -1.76
C HIS A 574 -18.71 1.43 -3.02
N LEU A 575 -17.52 2.02 -2.89
CA LEU A 575 -16.75 2.46 -4.07
C LEU A 575 -16.38 1.30 -4.99
N ILE A 576 -15.86 0.20 -4.44
CA ILE A 576 -15.49 -0.98 -5.23
C ILE A 576 -16.72 -1.56 -5.95
N LYS A 577 -17.86 -1.66 -5.26
CA LYS A 577 -19.12 -2.11 -5.89
C LYS A 577 -19.52 -1.17 -7.03
N SER A 578 -19.51 0.13 -6.79
CA SER A 578 -19.87 1.13 -7.80
C SER A 578 -18.94 1.07 -9.02
N MET A 579 -17.63 0.91 -8.83
CA MET A 579 -16.67 0.74 -9.91
C MET A 579 -16.98 -0.50 -10.75
N ARG A 580 -17.29 -1.61 -10.10
CA ARG A 580 -17.65 -2.87 -10.77
C ARG A 580 -18.93 -2.71 -11.60
N GLU A 581 -19.99 -2.15 -11.03
CA GLU A 581 -21.27 -1.91 -11.70
C GLU A 581 -21.12 -0.93 -12.87
N ALA A 582 -20.26 0.05 -12.74
CA ALA A 582 -19.95 0.99 -13.80
C ALA A 582 -19.06 0.40 -14.92
N GLY A 583 -18.47 -0.79 -14.71
CA GLY A 583 -17.62 -1.47 -15.69
C GLY A 583 -16.17 -0.97 -15.73
N ALA A 584 -15.60 -0.59 -14.58
CA ALA A 584 -14.19 -0.25 -14.49
C ALA A 584 -13.32 -1.48 -14.81
N SER A 585 -12.35 -1.32 -15.71
CA SER A 585 -11.39 -2.37 -16.06
C SER A 585 -10.31 -2.57 -15.01
N TYR A 586 -10.04 -1.54 -14.20
CA TYR A 586 -8.95 -1.52 -13.24
C TYR A 586 -9.32 -0.69 -12.02
N SER A 587 -9.04 -1.20 -10.82
CA SER A 587 -9.20 -0.46 -9.56
C SER A 587 -8.23 -0.94 -8.50
N THR A 588 -7.54 -0.01 -7.86
CA THR A 588 -6.64 -0.31 -6.74
C THR A 588 -6.88 0.63 -5.57
N VAL A 589 -6.90 0.06 -4.35
CA VAL A 589 -6.95 0.84 -3.12
C VAL A 589 -5.57 1.45 -2.85
N PHE A 590 -5.53 2.62 -2.28
CA PHE A 590 -4.30 3.22 -1.80
C PHE A 590 -4.32 3.39 -0.29
N ASN A 591 -3.60 2.56 0.45
CA ASN A 591 -3.07 1.26 0.09
C ASN A 591 -3.40 0.24 1.18
N MET A 592 -3.43 -1.03 0.82
CA MET A 592 -3.80 -2.11 1.71
C MET A 592 -2.83 -2.30 2.88
N ALA A 593 -1.53 -2.22 2.61
CA ALA A 593 -0.52 -2.56 3.60
C ALA A 593 -0.57 -1.66 4.86
N TRP A 594 -1.06 -0.44 4.74
CA TRP A 594 -1.13 0.52 5.86
C TRP A 594 -2.51 0.68 6.43
N TYR A 595 -3.51 0.61 5.57
CA TYR A 595 -4.86 1.01 5.95
C TYR A 595 -5.80 -0.17 6.11
N ALA A 596 -5.55 -1.26 5.39
CA ALA A 596 -6.34 -2.47 5.52
C ALA A 596 -5.75 -3.48 6.51
N LEU A 597 -4.47 -3.37 6.84
CA LEU A 597 -3.75 -4.29 7.71
C LEU A 597 -3.24 -3.56 8.96
N LYS A 598 -3.44 -4.18 10.14
CA LYS A 598 -2.88 -3.69 11.39
C LYS A 598 -1.38 -3.94 11.44
N PRO A 599 -0.62 -3.02 12.03
CA PRO A 599 0.77 -3.29 12.35
C PRO A 599 0.93 -4.53 13.24
N LEU A 600 1.91 -5.35 12.92
CA LEU A 600 2.27 -6.50 13.74
C LEU A 600 3.29 -6.08 14.80
N PRO A 601 3.27 -6.68 16.01
CA PRO A 601 4.18 -6.36 17.11
C PRO A 601 5.58 -6.94 16.87
N LEU A 602 6.21 -6.59 15.74
CA LEU A 602 7.55 -7.01 15.38
C LEU A 602 8.57 -5.97 15.83
N GLY A 603 9.73 -6.44 16.32
CA GLY A 603 10.81 -5.60 16.78
C GLY A 603 10.68 -5.24 18.25
N LYS A 604 11.40 -4.21 18.67
CA LYS A 604 11.47 -3.77 20.05
C LYS A 604 10.44 -2.72 20.38
N GLU A 605 9.57 -3.01 21.35
CA GLU A 605 8.56 -2.04 21.82
C GLU A 605 9.16 -0.97 22.75
N ASP A 606 10.12 -1.35 23.62
CA ASP A 606 10.81 -0.40 24.46
C ASP A 606 11.83 0.43 23.68
N LEU A 607 11.50 1.69 23.46
CA LEU A 607 12.33 2.62 22.73
C LEU A 607 13.23 3.49 23.62
N THR A 608 13.27 3.21 24.94
CA THR A 608 14.12 3.94 25.89
C THR A 608 15.55 3.45 25.88
N THR A 609 15.76 2.20 25.47
CA THR A 609 17.08 1.58 25.36
C THR A 609 17.50 1.42 23.89
N ALA A 610 18.79 1.41 23.62
CA ALA A 610 19.29 1.18 22.27
C ALA A 610 18.91 -0.23 21.79
N PRO A 611 18.45 -0.39 20.53
CA PRO A 611 18.13 -1.70 19.98
C PRO A 611 19.37 -2.56 19.81
N THR A 612 19.20 -3.87 19.97
CA THR A 612 20.21 -4.90 19.73
C THR A 612 19.83 -5.77 18.55
N LEU A 613 20.71 -6.70 18.16
CA LEU A 613 20.41 -7.66 17.08
C LEU A 613 19.28 -8.61 17.50
N GLU A 614 19.18 -8.95 18.78
CA GLU A 614 18.13 -9.81 19.33
C GLU A 614 16.75 -9.16 19.33
N ASP A 615 16.68 -7.85 19.16
CA ASP A 615 15.42 -7.11 19.04
C ASP A 615 14.71 -7.34 17.70
N GLY A 616 15.06 -8.37 16.96
CA GLY A 616 14.39 -8.75 15.72
C GLY A 616 14.73 -7.86 14.52
N ILE A 617 15.90 -7.28 14.52
CA ILE A 617 16.33 -6.27 13.56
C ILE A 617 16.82 -6.86 12.26
N PHE A 618 17.38 -8.07 12.30
CA PHE A 618 17.88 -8.78 11.13
C PHE A 618 17.02 -9.97 10.80
N PHE A 619 16.57 -10.00 9.59
CA PHE A 619 15.75 -11.08 9.07
C PHE A 619 16.37 -11.65 7.81
N GLY A 620 16.18 -12.94 7.70
CA GLY A 620 16.66 -13.68 6.58
C GLY A 620 18.12 -14.08 6.67
N PRO A 621 18.46 -15.15 5.97
CA PRO A 621 19.84 -15.54 5.84
C PRO A 621 20.54 -14.52 4.93
N TYR A 622 21.35 -13.69 5.50
CA TYR A 622 22.32 -12.93 4.74
C TYR A 622 23.51 -13.84 4.47
N GLU A 623 23.71 -14.19 3.24
CA GLU A 623 24.86 -15.00 2.81
C GLU A 623 25.64 -14.24 1.75
N GLU A 624 26.97 -14.28 1.84
CA GLU A 624 27.83 -13.70 0.81
C GLU A 624 27.68 -14.44 -0.51
N GLY A 625 27.56 -13.68 -1.59
CA GLY A 625 27.47 -14.23 -2.93
C GLY A 625 26.10 -14.82 -3.29
N VAL A 626 25.07 -14.61 -2.48
CA VAL A 626 23.71 -15.13 -2.74
C VAL A 626 22.82 -14.04 -3.30
N PRO A 627 22.17 -14.24 -4.45
CA PRO A 627 21.27 -13.29 -5.06
C PRO A 627 19.99 -13.07 -4.24
N GLY A 628 19.45 -11.85 -4.27
CA GLY A 628 18.15 -11.50 -3.67
C GLY A 628 18.11 -11.60 -2.15
N VAL A 629 19.26 -11.79 -1.49
CA VAL A 629 19.38 -11.81 -0.03
C VAL A 629 19.86 -10.45 0.44
N GLN A 630 19.01 -9.81 1.23
CA GLN A 630 19.31 -8.50 1.79
C GLN A 630 19.49 -8.59 3.29
N PRO A 631 20.34 -7.75 3.88
CA PRO A 631 20.39 -7.57 5.32
C PRO A 631 19.14 -6.81 5.77
N GLU A 632 18.02 -7.51 5.78
CA GLU A 632 16.73 -6.95 6.16
C GLU A 632 16.74 -6.50 7.59
N ARG A 633 16.05 -5.41 7.84
CA ARG A 633 15.93 -4.83 9.17
C ARG A 633 14.49 -4.42 9.40
N LEU A 634 13.89 -4.95 10.43
CA LEU A 634 12.68 -4.40 10.99
C LEU A 634 13.06 -3.47 12.14
N GLY A 635 12.57 -2.26 12.08
CA GLY A 635 12.73 -1.33 13.18
C GLY A 635 11.92 -1.74 14.40
N PRO A 636 12.00 -0.98 15.47
CA PRO A 636 11.09 -1.09 16.61
C PRO A 636 9.67 -0.67 16.22
N TYR A 637 9.43 -0.47 14.98
CA TYR A 637 8.14 -0.11 14.38
C TYR A 637 7.42 -1.37 13.99
N GLY A 638 6.15 -1.43 14.17
CA GLY A 638 5.35 -2.51 13.65
C GLY A 638 5.49 -2.59 12.14
N THR A 639 5.28 -3.76 11.61
CA THR A 639 5.07 -3.97 10.18
C THR A 639 3.71 -4.61 9.97
N THR A 640 3.15 -4.46 8.80
CA THR A 640 1.88 -5.08 8.43
C THR A 640 2.04 -6.51 7.96
N PHE A 641 3.28 -6.94 7.70
CA PHE A 641 3.60 -8.30 7.27
C PHE A 641 4.72 -8.92 8.10
N ASN A 642 4.58 -10.21 8.34
CA ASN A 642 5.56 -11.07 8.97
C ASN A 642 5.83 -12.28 8.09
N PRO A 643 6.68 -12.18 7.04
CA PRO A 643 6.95 -13.30 6.16
C PRO A 643 7.87 -14.35 6.83
N GLY A 644 7.45 -14.88 7.98
CA GLY A 644 8.17 -15.90 8.74
C GLY A 644 9.26 -15.38 9.68
N TYR A 645 9.30 -14.09 9.92
CA TYR A 645 10.27 -13.49 10.85
C TYR A 645 10.00 -13.91 12.29
N ASP A 646 8.77 -13.89 12.71
CA ASP A 646 8.31 -14.46 13.97
C ASP A 646 7.29 -15.56 13.69
N PRO A 647 7.64 -16.83 13.94
CA PRO A 647 6.74 -17.96 13.67
C PRO A 647 5.51 -17.99 14.60
N ALA A 648 5.51 -17.23 15.69
CA ALA A 648 4.37 -17.10 16.59
C ALA A 648 3.28 -16.19 16.01
N LEU A 649 3.64 -15.27 15.13
CA LEU A 649 2.72 -14.30 14.54
C LEU A 649 2.13 -14.79 13.21
N PRO A 650 0.92 -14.31 12.82
CA PRO A 650 0.38 -14.51 11.49
C PRO A 650 1.19 -13.72 10.45
N LEU A 651 0.95 -13.97 9.15
CA LEU A 651 1.55 -13.18 8.08
C LEU A 651 1.10 -11.72 8.09
N TRP A 652 -0.14 -11.46 8.47
CA TRP A 652 -0.72 -10.13 8.65
C TRP A 652 -1.87 -10.20 9.64
N ASP A 653 -2.28 -9.05 10.16
CA ASP A 653 -3.46 -8.85 10.98
C ASP A 653 -4.41 -7.85 10.29
N PRO A 654 -5.64 -8.24 9.89
CA PRO A 654 -6.51 -7.39 9.10
C PRO A 654 -7.22 -6.31 9.92
N TRP A 655 -7.40 -5.13 9.31
CA TRP A 655 -8.41 -4.16 9.70
C TRP A 655 -9.78 -4.48 9.06
N PRO A 656 -10.89 -3.88 9.52
CA PRO A 656 -12.21 -3.97 8.87
C PRO A 656 -12.16 -3.64 7.36
N LEU A 657 -11.30 -2.73 6.94
CA LEU A 657 -11.09 -2.37 5.53
C LEU A 657 -10.68 -3.59 4.68
N TYR A 658 -9.84 -4.48 5.20
CA TYR A 658 -9.45 -5.68 4.47
C TYR A 658 -10.64 -6.62 4.20
N ASP A 659 -11.49 -6.82 5.21
CA ASP A 659 -12.67 -7.67 5.08
C ASP A 659 -13.72 -7.08 4.13
N ALA A 660 -13.91 -5.76 4.19
CA ALA A 660 -14.79 -5.04 3.27
C ALA A 660 -14.31 -5.16 1.82
N MET A 661 -13.02 -4.98 1.58
CA MET A 661 -12.41 -5.16 0.26
C MET A 661 -12.57 -6.61 -0.23
N ARG A 662 -12.34 -7.60 0.64
CA ARG A 662 -12.51 -9.01 0.31
C ARG A 662 -13.93 -9.31 -0.14
N ALA A 663 -14.92 -8.79 0.56
CA ALA A 663 -16.32 -8.96 0.20
C ALA A 663 -16.68 -8.24 -1.11
N ALA A 664 -16.27 -6.99 -1.27
CA ALA A 664 -16.56 -6.21 -2.48
C ALA A 664 -15.89 -6.76 -3.74
N ASN A 665 -14.70 -7.35 -3.61
CA ASN A 665 -13.94 -7.96 -4.70
C ASN A 665 -14.39 -9.39 -5.04
N ALA A 666 -15.22 -10.03 -4.23
CA ALA A 666 -15.68 -11.39 -4.50
C ALA A 666 -16.33 -11.48 -5.89
N PRO A 667 -16.11 -12.57 -6.68
CA PRO A 667 -16.60 -12.68 -8.05
C PRO A 667 -18.12 -12.48 -8.19
N GLU A 668 -18.90 -13.06 -7.28
CA GLU A 668 -20.36 -12.95 -7.25
C GLU A 668 -20.86 -11.77 -6.39
N GLY A 669 -19.93 -10.95 -5.85
CA GLY A 669 -20.23 -9.95 -4.84
C GLY A 669 -20.42 -10.60 -3.47
N GLY A 670 -19.80 -10.04 -2.44
CA GLY A 670 -19.96 -10.45 -1.05
C GLY A 670 -20.71 -9.40 -0.26
N ALA A 671 -21.42 -9.84 0.78
CA ALA A 671 -22.02 -8.92 1.74
C ALA A 671 -21.00 -8.54 2.82
N TRP A 672 -20.98 -7.29 3.16
CA TRP A 672 -20.25 -6.73 4.30
C TRP A 672 -21.07 -5.57 4.85
N CYS A 673 -21.08 -5.44 6.16
CA CYS A 673 -21.68 -4.29 6.83
C CYS A 673 -20.82 -3.91 8.05
N ARG A 674 -21.02 -2.71 8.53
CA ARG A 674 -20.36 -2.20 9.73
C ARG A 674 -20.72 -3.06 10.95
N TRP A 675 -19.84 -3.08 11.92
CA TRP A 675 -20.05 -3.89 13.14
C TRP A 675 -21.37 -3.57 13.85
N GLU A 676 -21.74 -2.31 13.97
CA GLU A 676 -22.96 -1.89 14.60
C GLU A 676 -24.20 -2.34 13.84
N GLU A 677 -24.16 -2.33 12.51
CA GLU A 677 -25.22 -2.86 11.67
C GLU A 677 -25.36 -4.38 11.84
N GLN A 678 -24.23 -5.11 11.89
CA GLN A 678 -24.24 -6.55 12.15
C GLN A 678 -24.89 -6.88 13.50
N VAL A 679 -24.57 -6.11 14.54
CA VAL A 679 -25.15 -6.31 15.86
C VAL A 679 -26.63 -6.02 15.86
N ASN A 680 -27.09 -4.98 15.13
CA ASN A 680 -28.48 -4.53 15.13
C ASN A 680 -29.36 -5.29 14.14
N GLU A 681 -28.85 -5.75 12.99
CA GLU A 681 -29.57 -6.65 12.10
C GLU A 681 -29.95 -7.97 12.77
N ASN A 682 -29.08 -8.47 13.65
CA ASN A 682 -29.28 -9.73 14.32
C ASN A 682 -29.96 -9.63 15.69
N HIS A 683 -30.00 -8.44 16.30
CA HIS A 683 -30.44 -8.26 17.66
C HIS A 683 -31.17 -6.93 17.85
N LYS A 684 -32.45 -7.02 18.18
CA LYS A 684 -33.15 -5.92 18.82
C LYS A 684 -32.40 -5.56 20.10
N VAL A 685 -32.35 -4.27 20.47
CA VAL A 685 -31.76 -3.84 21.72
C VAL A 685 -32.47 -4.57 22.86
N LYS A 686 -31.73 -5.42 23.57
CA LYS A 686 -32.28 -6.18 24.67
C LYS A 686 -32.32 -5.34 25.95
N LEU A 687 -33.36 -5.57 26.70
CA LEU A 687 -33.44 -5.07 28.07
C LEU A 687 -32.22 -5.53 28.86
N VAL A 688 -31.63 -4.62 29.63
CA VAL A 688 -30.50 -4.93 30.49
C VAL A 688 -31.00 -5.72 31.70
N ASP A 689 -30.40 -6.89 31.99
CA ASP A 689 -30.72 -7.74 33.14
C ASP A 689 -30.31 -7.14 34.50
N ASN A 690 -30.24 -5.85 34.61
CA ASN A 690 -29.98 -5.18 35.87
C ASN A 690 -31.29 -4.99 36.62
N ALA A 691 -31.30 -5.34 37.90
CA ALA A 691 -32.43 -5.08 38.79
C ALA A 691 -32.78 -3.59 38.71
N VAL A 692 -33.84 -3.26 38.01
CA VAL A 692 -34.34 -1.90 37.90
C VAL A 692 -34.98 -1.57 39.25
N PRO A 693 -34.47 -0.54 39.99
CA PRO A 693 -35.23 -0.06 41.13
C PRO A 693 -36.57 0.42 40.59
N GLU A 694 -37.59 0.28 41.26
CA GLU A 694 -38.97 0.61 40.89
C GLU A 694 -39.17 1.33 39.54
N PRO A 695 -39.74 0.66 38.54
CA PRO A 695 -39.93 1.29 37.22
C PRO A 695 -40.90 2.49 37.28
N TYR A 696 -40.71 3.45 36.38
CA TYR A 696 -41.66 4.51 36.20
C TYR A 696 -42.96 3.97 35.61
N GLN A 697 -44.10 4.43 36.17
CA GLN A 697 -45.43 4.02 35.68
C GLN A 697 -45.89 4.98 34.56
N SER A 698 -45.35 6.19 34.48
CA SER A 698 -45.60 7.09 33.38
C SER A 698 -44.35 7.94 33.09
N VAL A 699 -44.22 8.35 31.82
CA VAL A 699 -43.24 9.34 31.36
C VAL A 699 -44.02 10.45 30.67
N VAL A 700 -43.82 11.67 31.11
CA VAL A 700 -44.46 12.86 30.54
C VAL A 700 -43.40 13.76 29.95
N CYS A 701 -43.52 14.12 28.68
CA CYS A 701 -42.59 15.02 28.02
C CYS A 701 -43.16 16.42 27.96
N TYR A 702 -42.39 17.37 28.56
CA TYR A 702 -42.70 18.79 28.59
C TYR A 702 -41.85 19.53 27.54
N GLY A 703 -42.51 20.17 26.59
CA GLY A 703 -41.92 20.89 25.47
C GLY A 703 -42.94 21.03 24.34
N ALA A 704 -42.47 21.36 23.15
CA ALA A 704 -43.34 21.44 21.99
C ALA A 704 -43.90 20.03 21.62
N PRO A 705 -45.15 19.94 21.21
CA PRO A 705 -45.78 18.63 20.85
C PRO A 705 -45.01 17.85 19.79
N ASP A 706 -44.38 18.55 18.88
CA ASP A 706 -43.51 18.02 17.81
C ASP A 706 -42.01 18.24 18.11
N GLY A 707 -41.69 18.56 19.40
CA GLY A 707 -40.33 18.88 19.81
C GLY A 707 -39.35 17.72 19.67
N ARG A 708 -38.11 18.07 19.50
CA ARG A 708 -37.00 17.16 19.27
C ARG A 708 -36.88 16.08 20.35
N VAL A 709 -36.90 16.49 21.63
CA VAL A 709 -36.79 15.57 22.77
C VAL A 709 -37.92 14.52 22.73
N ARG A 710 -39.16 14.96 22.46
CA ARG A 710 -40.30 14.06 22.36
C ARG A 710 -40.11 13.02 21.24
N ARG A 711 -39.65 13.45 20.09
CA ARG A 711 -39.37 12.53 18.97
C ARG A 711 -38.29 11.51 19.30
N ILE A 712 -37.21 11.97 19.94
CA ILE A 712 -36.14 11.07 20.38
C ILE A 712 -36.67 10.01 21.35
N LEU A 713 -37.43 10.39 22.37
CA LEU A 713 -38.03 9.44 23.32
C LEU A 713 -38.94 8.44 22.62
N LEU A 714 -39.77 8.88 21.69
CA LEU A 714 -40.64 8.00 20.90
C LEU A 714 -39.82 7.01 20.04
N SER A 715 -38.71 7.47 19.45
CA SER A 715 -37.82 6.59 18.66
C SER A 715 -37.16 5.51 19.49
N GLN A 716 -37.00 5.76 20.78
CA GLN A 716 -36.47 4.79 21.74
C GLN A 716 -37.54 3.80 22.26
N GLY A 717 -38.77 3.91 21.76
CA GLY A 717 -39.87 3.06 22.24
C GLY A 717 -40.46 3.50 23.56
N VAL A 718 -40.16 4.74 24.04
CA VAL A 718 -40.75 5.24 25.28
C VAL A 718 -42.25 5.50 25.07
N VAL A 719 -43.05 4.92 25.94
CA VAL A 719 -44.50 5.18 25.95
C VAL A 719 -44.78 6.46 26.73
N LEU A 720 -45.04 7.55 26.00
CA LEU A 720 -45.33 8.85 26.61
C LEU A 720 -46.78 8.95 27.05
N SER A 721 -46.98 9.51 28.26
CA SER A 721 -48.30 9.77 28.83
C SER A 721 -48.63 11.28 28.75
N ASP A 722 -49.92 11.60 28.56
CA ASP A 722 -50.35 12.99 28.52
C ASP A 722 -50.41 13.64 29.93
N LYS A 723 -50.51 12.82 30.94
CA LYS A 723 -50.60 13.22 32.35
C LYS A 723 -49.83 12.30 33.28
N PRO A 724 -49.34 12.82 34.39
CA PRO A 724 -48.70 12.00 35.44
C PRO A 724 -49.62 10.91 35.94
N LYS A 725 -49.07 9.72 36.16
CA LYS A 725 -49.77 8.57 36.73
C LYS A 725 -48.79 7.72 37.52
N GLY A 726 -49.03 7.64 38.85
CA GLY A 726 -48.14 6.92 39.75
C GLY A 726 -46.74 7.51 39.78
N ARG A 727 -45.71 6.66 39.96
CA ARG A 727 -44.33 7.13 39.86
C ARG A 727 -44.02 7.61 38.43
N THR A 728 -43.84 8.92 38.30
CA THR A 728 -43.71 9.59 37.02
C THR A 728 -42.34 10.20 36.85
N LEU A 729 -41.76 10.05 35.64
CA LEU A 729 -40.63 10.84 35.18
C LEU A 729 -41.14 11.97 34.29
N SER A 730 -40.83 13.17 34.66
CA SER A 730 -41.08 14.39 33.85
C SER A 730 -39.83 14.69 33.04
N VAL A 731 -39.86 14.46 31.72
CA VAL A 731 -38.75 14.84 30.81
C VAL A 731 -39.03 16.23 30.26
N VAL A 732 -38.15 17.17 30.51
CA VAL A 732 -38.26 18.58 30.11
C VAL A 732 -37.27 18.89 29.00
N ASP A 733 -37.76 19.33 27.87
CA ASP A 733 -36.91 19.97 26.87
C ASP A 733 -36.41 21.29 27.42
N ALA A 734 -35.14 21.31 27.85
CA ALA A 734 -34.55 22.46 28.52
C ALA A 734 -34.49 23.70 27.64
N ALA A 735 -34.51 23.57 26.35
CA ALA A 735 -34.55 24.68 25.40
C ALA A 735 -35.94 25.36 25.32
N SER A 736 -36.99 24.65 25.72
CA SER A 736 -38.38 25.17 25.65
C SER A 736 -38.72 26.19 26.73
N GLY A 737 -37.97 26.21 27.84
CA GLY A 737 -38.27 27.05 29.00
C GLY A 737 -39.53 26.66 29.79
N VAL A 738 -40.16 25.53 29.47
CA VAL A 738 -41.34 25.01 30.17
C VAL A 738 -40.92 24.49 31.55
N LEU A 739 -41.59 24.94 32.59
CA LEU A 739 -41.32 24.47 33.95
C LEU A 739 -42.00 23.10 34.19
N PRO A 740 -41.28 22.16 34.82
CA PRO A 740 -41.87 20.92 35.27
C PRO A 740 -42.85 21.16 36.40
N PRO A 741 -43.75 20.23 36.69
CA PRO A 741 -44.63 20.32 37.84
C PRO A 741 -43.82 20.34 39.14
N ALA A 742 -44.27 21.14 40.12
CA ALA A 742 -43.61 21.27 41.41
C ALA A 742 -44.17 20.26 42.43
N ASP A 743 -44.38 19.04 41.99
CA ASP A 743 -45.00 17.99 42.81
C ASP A 743 -44.00 17.03 43.46
N GLY A 744 -42.72 17.28 43.30
CA GLY A 744 -41.65 16.44 43.85
C GLY A 744 -41.38 15.16 43.04
N SER A 745 -41.99 15.00 41.89
CA SER A 745 -41.66 13.89 40.96
C SER A 745 -40.24 14.00 40.39
N ASP A 746 -39.78 12.89 39.85
CA ASP A 746 -38.46 12.86 39.21
C ASP A 746 -38.48 13.68 37.91
N VAL A 747 -37.47 14.55 37.72
CA VAL A 747 -37.38 15.43 36.56
C VAL A 747 -36.08 15.25 35.80
N TRP A 748 -36.17 15.05 34.53
CA TRP A 748 -34.99 15.03 33.62
C TRP A 748 -35.00 16.28 32.74
N TYR A 749 -34.01 17.16 32.94
CA TYR A 749 -33.75 18.32 32.11
C TYR A 749 -32.86 17.89 30.95
N TRP A 750 -33.40 17.77 29.77
CA TRP A 750 -32.72 17.33 28.56
C TRP A 750 -32.21 18.51 27.74
N GLY A 751 -30.96 18.41 27.24
CA GLY A 751 -30.38 19.45 26.38
C GLY A 751 -30.09 20.76 27.13
N MET A 752 -29.53 20.64 28.32
CA MET A 752 -29.23 21.81 29.19
C MET A 752 -28.29 22.80 28.51
N THR A 753 -28.63 24.09 28.62
CA THR A 753 -27.82 25.22 28.18
C THR A 753 -27.55 26.18 29.31
N PRO A 754 -26.56 27.10 29.21
CA PRO A 754 -26.31 28.10 30.28
C PRO A 754 -27.54 28.90 30.67
N GLY A 755 -28.33 29.29 29.69
CA GLY A 755 -29.57 30.07 29.95
C GLY A 755 -30.65 29.26 30.68
N SER A 756 -30.83 27.99 30.32
CA SER A 756 -31.81 27.11 30.97
C SER A 756 -31.36 26.71 32.38
N ALA A 757 -30.05 26.56 32.64
CA ALA A 757 -29.55 26.29 33.99
C ALA A 757 -29.99 27.37 35.01
N VAL A 758 -29.84 28.63 34.62
CA VAL A 758 -30.27 29.76 35.44
C VAL A 758 -31.80 29.78 35.60
N ALA A 759 -32.52 29.52 34.49
CA ALA A 759 -33.99 29.52 34.51
C ALA A 759 -34.59 28.47 35.43
N TYR A 760 -33.95 27.28 35.52
CA TYR A 760 -34.39 26.19 36.39
C TYR A 760 -33.77 26.20 37.79
N GLY A 761 -32.94 27.22 38.09
CA GLY A 761 -32.30 27.35 39.41
C GLY A 761 -31.40 26.19 39.80
N LEU A 762 -30.68 25.65 38.84
CA LEU A 762 -29.74 24.56 39.06
C LEU A 762 -28.33 25.11 39.29
N ASP A 763 -27.66 24.62 40.34
CA ASP A 763 -26.28 25.01 40.67
C ASP A 763 -25.28 24.19 39.85
N ILE A 764 -25.25 24.49 38.57
CA ILE A 764 -24.38 23.85 37.55
C ILE A 764 -23.68 24.92 36.72
N VAL A 765 -22.47 24.58 36.31
CA VAL A 765 -21.69 25.35 35.35
C VAL A 765 -21.61 24.54 34.05
N LEU A 766 -21.93 25.18 32.93
CA LEU A 766 -21.85 24.59 31.61
C LEU A 766 -20.67 25.17 30.85
N THR A 767 -19.74 24.33 30.49
CA THR A 767 -18.56 24.70 29.69
C THR A 767 -18.72 24.18 28.27
N PRO A 768 -18.61 25.02 27.23
CA PRO A 768 -18.73 24.57 25.86
C PRO A 768 -17.68 23.52 25.52
N LEU A 769 -18.10 22.43 24.90
CA LEU A 769 -17.22 21.49 24.23
C LEU A 769 -16.83 22.11 22.89
N ARG A 770 -15.53 22.17 22.63
CA ARG A 770 -15.01 22.73 21.38
C ARG A 770 -14.47 21.62 20.53
N ARG A 771 -14.75 21.66 19.24
CA ARG A 771 -14.07 20.83 18.25
C ARG A 771 -12.59 21.13 18.26
N SER A 772 -11.79 20.10 18.24
CA SER A 772 -10.36 20.22 18.03
C SER A 772 -10.04 20.37 16.54
N SER A 773 -8.91 21.00 16.27
CA SER A 773 -8.42 21.15 14.92
C SER A 773 -7.56 19.95 14.52
N PHE A 774 -7.90 19.34 13.41
CA PHE A 774 -7.15 18.26 12.83
C PHE A 774 -5.97 18.75 11.95
N LEU A 775 -6.00 20.00 11.52
CA LEU A 775 -5.01 20.58 10.61
C LEU A 775 -3.53 20.39 10.98
N PRO A 776 -3.12 20.50 12.25
CA PRO A 776 -1.73 20.28 12.59
C PRO A 776 -1.22 18.88 12.28
N ALA A 777 -2.04 17.89 12.48
CA ALA A 777 -1.69 16.50 12.19
C ALA A 777 -1.55 16.24 10.69
N GLN A 778 -2.47 16.75 9.90
CA GLN A 778 -2.41 16.67 8.46
C GLN A 778 -1.12 17.29 7.91
N ARG A 779 -0.68 18.42 8.46
CA ARG A 779 0.60 19.03 8.09
C ARG A 779 1.79 18.17 8.49
N SER A 780 1.73 17.51 9.62
CA SER A 780 2.78 16.62 10.08
C SER A 780 2.87 15.37 9.19
N TRP A 781 1.73 14.84 8.77
CA TRP A 781 1.65 13.72 7.87
C TRP A 781 2.33 14.00 6.52
N THR A 782 2.12 15.16 5.92
CA THR A 782 2.79 15.58 4.67
C THR A 782 4.32 15.62 4.78
N ARG A 783 4.88 15.51 5.99
CA ARG A 783 6.32 15.38 6.25
C ARG A 783 6.78 13.94 6.48
N GLY A 784 5.97 12.97 6.16
CA GLY A 784 6.34 11.56 6.24
C GLY A 784 5.91 10.81 7.50
N MET A 785 4.95 11.33 8.26
CA MET A 785 4.31 10.54 9.32
C MET A 785 3.46 9.43 8.74
N THR A 786 3.33 8.32 9.45
CA THR A 786 2.35 7.28 9.08
C THR A 786 0.94 7.78 9.29
N ASN A 787 0.00 7.12 8.63
CA ASN A 787 -1.39 7.32 8.96
C ASN A 787 -1.74 6.94 10.39
N ALA A 788 -1.07 5.94 10.95
CA ALA A 788 -1.25 5.63 12.35
C ALA A 788 -0.93 6.86 13.20
N ASP A 789 0.20 7.51 12.97
CA ASP A 789 0.61 8.72 13.67
C ASP A 789 -0.37 9.86 13.51
N PHE A 790 -0.83 10.04 12.29
CA PHE A 790 -1.81 11.02 11.94
C PHE A 790 -3.11 10.83 12.71
N TYR A 791 -3.55 9.61 12.91
CA TYR A 791 -4.77 9.27 13.60
C TYR A 791 -4.72 9.41 15.12
N PHE A 792 -3.56 9.47 15.69
CA PHE A 792 -3.40 9.77 17.12
C PHE A 792 -3.42 11.23 17.43
N CYS A 793 -3.47 12.04 16.42
CA CYS A 793 -3.68 13.44 16.64
C CYS A 793 -4.97 13.64 17.37
N GLU A 794 -4.92 14.55 18.28
CA GLU A 794 -6.04 14.89 19.07
C GLU A 794 -7.29 15.04 18.23
N VAL A 795 -8.29 14.31 18.60
CA VAL A 795 -9.60 14.41 18.03
C VAL A 795 -10.57 14.69 19.15
N GLN A 796 -11.27 15.76 19.04
CA GLN A 796 -12.37 16.02 19.91
C GLN A 796 -13.60 15.32 19.35
N ARG A 797 -14.21 14.49 20.17
CA ARG A 797 -15.41 13.76 19.81
C ARG A 797 -16.50 14.72 19.31
N GLN A 798 -17.13 14.37 18.21
CA GLN A 798 -18.31 15.11 17.73
C GLN A 798 -19.54 14.58 18.39
N ASP A 799 -20.12 15.40 19.20
CA ASP A 799 -20.97 14.93 20.19
C ASP A 799 -22.37 15.14 20.11
N ALA A 800 -22.97 14.23 20.65
CA ALA A 800 -24.24 14.33 21.28
C ALA A 800 -24.31 15.40 22.40
N ALA A 801 -23.22 16.01 22.77
CA ALA A 801 -23.18 17.01 23.83
C ALA A 801 -22.53 18.31 23.39
N LYS A 802 -23.18 19.46 23.67
CA LYS A 802 -22.64 20.80 23.39
C LYS A 802 -21.89 21.39 24.57
N TYR A 803 -22.14 20.88 25.76
CA TYR A 803 -21.57 21.40 27.00
C TYR A 803 -21.17 20.25 27.93
N THR A 804 -20.15 20.47 28.72
CA THR A 804 -19.83 19.65 29.90
C THR A 804 -20.40 20.32 31.15
N LEU A 805 -20.71 19.47 32.14
CA LEU A 805 -21.29 19.90 33.43
C LEU A 805 -20.22 19.92 34.52
N SER A 806 -20.26 20.90 35.39
CA SER A 806 -19.46 20.98 36.62
C SER A 806 -20.22 21.72 37.72
N GLY A 807 -19.64 21.77 38.91
CA GLY A 807 -20.20 22.47 40.05
C GLY A 807 -20.90 21.55 41.07
N PRO A 808 -21.49 22.15 42.17
CA PRO A 808 -22.02 21.38 43.30
C PRO A 808 -23.01 20.28 42.92
N PHE A 809 -23.88 20.53 41.96
CA PHE A 809 -24.84 19.53 41.48
C PHE A 809 -24.14 18.28 40.95
N VAL A 810 -23.02 18.47 40.28
CA VAL A 810 -22.24 17.36 39.69
C VAL A 810 -21.40 16.65 40.74
N GLU A 811 -20.79 17.41 41.67
CA GLU A 811 -19.94 16.90 42.73
C GLU A 811 -20.71 16.04 43.72
N GLU A 812 -21.96 16.38 43.98
CA GLU A 812 -22.86 15.65 44.86
C GLU A 812 -23.70 14.57 44.15
N GLY A 813 -23.63 14.52 42.82
CA GLY A 813 -24.43 13.65 41.99
C GLY A 813 -23.70 12.43 41.48
N GLU A 814 -24.44 11.58 40.80
CA GLU A 814 -23.93 10.40 40.06
C GLU A 814 -23.79 10.78 38.60
N VAL A 815 -22.56 10.64 38.05
CA VAL A 815 -22.30 10.85 36.65
C VAL A 815 -22.72 9.62 35.87
N LEU A 816 -23.69 9.73 34.97
CA LEU A 816 -24.22 8.63 34.18
C LEU A 816 -23.55 8.50 32.83
N VAL A 817 -23.14 9.63 32.22
CA VAL A 817 -22.41 9.66 30.94
C VAL A 817 -21.33 10.74 30.98
N GLU A 818 -20.18 10.38 30.42
CA GLU A 818 -19.07 11.30 30.25
C GLU A 818 -18.73 11.42 28.76
N ALA A 819 -18.42 12.64 28.31
CA ALA A 819 -17.77 12.84 27.02
C ALA A 819 -16.25 12.69 27.17
N CYS A 820 -15.63 12.05 26.21
CA CYS A 820 -14.17 11.96 26.14
C CYS A 820 -13.60 13.13 25.34
N ARG A 821 -12.61 13.78 25.90
CA ARG A 821 -11.88 14.86 25.25
C ARG A 821 -10.39 14.58 25.27
N THR A 822 -9.78 14.62 24.10
CA THR A 822 -8.33 14.56 23.96
C THR A 822 -7.75 15.97 23.93
N ASP A 823 -6.72 16.21 24.74
CA ASP A 823 -6.03 17.51 24.76
C ASP A 823 -4.93 17.54 23.69
N TRP A 824 -5.18 18.27 22.62
CA TRP A 824 -4.24 18.46 21.52
C TRP A 824 -2.86 18.99 21.97
N ARG A 825 -2.80 19.88 22.93
CA ARG A 825 -1.52 20.42 23.41
C ARG A 825 -0.69 19.36 24.12
N ARG A 826 -1.37 18.54 24.90
CA ARG A 826 -0.76 17.42 25.59
C ARG A 826 -0.31 16.33 24.62
N TRP A 827 -1.11 16.09 23.62
CA TRP A 827 -0.75 15.19 22.53
C TRP A 827 0.50 15.69 21.78
N ASN A 828 0.56 16.95 21.35
CA ASN A 828 1.71 17.50 20.65
C ASN A 828 2.99 17.38 21.46
N LYS A 829 2.94 17.71 22.76
CA LYS A 829 4.07 17.54 23.65
C LYS A 829 4.47 16.07 23.73
N ARG A 830 3.53 15.18 23.89
CA ARG A 830 3.78 13.76 23.94
C ARG A 830 4.29 13.20 22.61
N ALA A 831 3.76 13.64 21.48
CA ALA A 831 4.25 13.27 20.17
C ALA A 831 5.70 13.72 19.96
N GLU A 832 6.08 14.88 20.46
CA GLU A 832 7.45 15.34 20.44
C GLU A 832 8.37 14.54 21.38
N GLU A 833 7.90 14.16 22.55
CA GLU A 833 8.59 13.31 23.50
C GLU A 833 8.71 11.87 22.99
N MET A 834 7.75 11.44 22.19
CA MET A 834 7.63 10.08 21.64
C MET A 834 8.06 9.99 20.16
N LYS A 835 8.85 10.93 19.68
CA LYS A 835 9.29 10.95 18.27
C LYS A 835 9.88 9.64 17.76
N THR A 836 10.31 8.76 18.65
CA THR A 836 10.76 7.40 18.34
C THR A 836 9.77 6.33 18.75
N ALA A 837 8.77 6.67 19.52
CA ALA A 837 7.77 5.71 19.89
C ALA A 837 6.93 5.44 18.67
N SER A 838 6.80 4.19 18.38
CA SER A 838 5.83 3.71 17.42
C SER A 838 4.47 4.33 17.75
N LEU A 839 4.11 5.26 16.93
CA LEU A 839 2.79 5.86 16.95
C LEU A 839 1.73 4.86 16.43
N LEU A 840 2.06 3.61 16.41
CA LEU A 840 1.18 2.49 16.07
C LEU A 840 0.15 2.19 17.15
N ARG A 841 0.08 3.03 18.17
CA ARG A 841 -1.01 2.96 19.12
C ARG A 841 -2.28 3.45 18.47
N SER A 842 -3.22 2.56 18.39
CA SER A 842 -4.54 2.80 17.80
C SER A 842 -5.52 3.54 18.74
N GLU A 843 -5.07 4.03 19.88
CA GLU A 843 -5.93 4.63 20.89
C GLU A 843 -5.47 6.05 21.18
N TYR A 844 -6.37 7.01 21.08
CA TYR A 844 -6.11 8.34 21.61
C TYR A 844 -6.46 8.40 23.10
N GLU A 845 -5.69 9.15 23.85
CA GLU A 845 -5.93 9.30 25.27
C GLU A 845 -7.07 10.30 25.53
N CYS A 846 -8.06 9.82 26.24
CA CYS A 846 -8.99 10.71 26.93
C CYS A 846 -8.26 11.39 28.08
N THR A 847 -8.06 12.69 27.98
CA THR A 847 -7.29 13.44 28.99
C THR A 847 -8.09 13.81 30.22
N ALA A 848 -9.41 13.90 30.08
CA ALA A 848 -10.33 14.11 31.19
C ALA A 848 -11.74 13.68 30.77
N PRO A 849 -12.36 12.76 31.48
CA PRO A 849 -13.79 12.52 31.33
C PRO A 849 -14.55 13.79 31.73
N LEU A 850 -15.51 14.17 30.92
CA LEU A 850 -16.29 15.38 31.10
C LEU A 850 -17.75 14.99 31.31
N PRO A 851 -18.31 15.25 32.48
CA PRO A 851 -19.71 14.91 32.78
C PRO A 851 -20.68 15.60 31.82
N VAL A 852 -21.56 14.82 31.19
CA VAL A 852 -22.59 15.36 30.26
C VAL A 852 -23.98 14.88 30.61
N PHE A 853 -24.10 13.85 31.46
CA PHE A 853 -25.36 13.40 32.03
C PHE A 853 -25.16 13.00 33.47
N VAL A 854 -25.87 13.71 34.38
CA VAL A 854 -25.73 13.57 35.85
C VAL A 854 -27.08 13.42 36.49
N LYS A 855 -27.18 12.57 37.50
CA LYS A 855 -28.33 12.41 38.39
C LYS A 855 -27.96 12.92 39.76
N ASN A 856 -28.76 13.79 40.34
CA ASN A 856 -28.65 14.23 41.72
C ASN A 856 -30.05 14.26 42.35
N GLY A 857 -30.25 13.35 43.34
CA GLY A 857 -31.56 13.13 43.96
C GLY A 857 -32.62 12.72 42.93
N ASN A 858 -33.70 13.46 42.85
CA ASN A 858 -34.78 13.27 41.90
C ASN A 858 -34.60 14.06 40.58
N ARG A 859 -33.43 14.65 40.39
CA ARG A 859 -33.16 15.46 39.19
C ARG A 859 -32.10 14.82 38.33
N TYR A 860 -32.38 14.75 37.04
CA TYR A 860 -31.45 14.35 35.99
C TYR A 860 -31.14 15.57 35.12
N VAL A 861 -29.91 15.82 34.82
CA VAL A 861 -29.47 16.90 33.92
C VAL A 861 -28.59 16.33 32.84
N SER A 862 -28.94 16.55 31.60
CA SER A 862 -28.10 16.15 30.46
C SER A 862 -27.93 17.31 29.49
N THR A 863 -26.71 17.40 28.96
CA THR A 863 -26.37 18.28 27.85
C THR A 863 -26.40 17.55 26.52
N LEU A 864 -26.79 16.28 26.57
CA LEU A 864 -26.90 15.41 25.41
C LEU A 864 -27.99 15.96 24.48
N ASP A 865 -27.60 16.12 23.24
CA ASP A 865 -28.45 16.75 22.24
C ASP A 865 -28.77 15.81 21.09
N ASP A 866 -27.85 14.93 20.74
CA ASP A 866 -27.97 14.09 19.56
C ASP A 866 -27.36 12.70 19.77
N PHE A 867 -28.08 11.85 20.50
CA PHE A 867 -27.69 10.45 20.66
C PHE A 867 -27.87 9.61 19.39
N LEU A 868 -28.52 10.17 18.39
CA LEU A 868 -28.93 9.43 17.22
C LEU A 868 -27.99 9.63 16.03
N SER A 869 -26.85 10.29 16.25
CA SER A 869 -25.82 10.42 15.22
C SER A 869 -25.13 9.11 14.89
N SER A 870 -25.25 8.10 15.76
CA SER A 870 -24.74 6.74 15.53
C SER A 870 -25.61 5.70 16.24
N VAL A 871 -25.57 4.47 15.76
CA VAL A 871 -26.22 3.32 16.39
C VAL A 871 -25.74 3.11 17.82
N LYS A 872 -24.48 3.40 18.10
CA LYS A 872 -23.94 3.31 19.46
C LYS A 872 -24.54 4.35 20.39
N GLY A 873 -24.64 5.59 19.93
CA GLY A 873 -25.31 6.65 20.70
C GLY A 873 -26.75 6.29 21.01
N TRP A 874 -27.46 5.78 20.02
CA TRP A 874 -28.82 5.29 20.18
C TRP A 874 -28.93 4.16 21.22
N ASN A 875 -28.09 3.14 21.12
CA ASN A 875 -28.04 2.04 22.06
C ASN A 875 -27.66 2.51 23.48
N THR A 876 -26.77 3.47 23.58
CA THR A 876 -26.39 4.05 24.87
C THR A 876 -27.57 4.76 25.52
N LEU A 877 -28.29 5.58 24.76
CA LEU A 877 -29.49 6.24 25.27
C LEU A 877 -30.56 5.22 25.69
N HIS A 878 -30.82 4.23 24.84
CA HIS A 878 -31.79 3.18 25.14
C HIS A 878 -31.43 2.45 26.44
N LYS A 879 -30.18 2.07 26.62
CA LYS A 879 -29.68 1.46 27.83
C LYS A 879 -29.83 2.37 29.06
N LEU A 880 -29.56 3.65 28.91
CA LEU A 880 -29.75 4.63 30.00
C LEU A 880 -31.21 4.77 30.40
N LEU A 881 -32.14 4.81 29.44
CA LEU A 881 -33.55 4.87 29.71
C LEU A 881 -34.03 3.62 30.49
N LEU A 882 -33.60 2.43 30.06
CA LEU A 882 -33.91 1.17 30.75
C LEU A 882 -33.32 1.14 32.16
N ASN A 883 -32.04 1.52 32.33
CA ASN A 883 -31.42 1.56 33.64
C ASN A 883 -32.05 2.61 34.58
N ALA A 884 -32.62 3.67 34.03
CA ALA A 884 -33.37 4.64 34.78
C ALA A 884 -34.80 4.16 35.16
N GLY A 885 -35.19 2.97 34.69
CA GLY A 885 -36.52 2.41 34.94
C GLY A 885 -37.62 2.97 34.04
N ILE A 886 -37.25 3.50 32.89
CA ILE A 886 -38.20 4.04 31.91
C ILE A 886 -38.71 2.86 31.06
N PRO A 887 -40.06 2.69 30.93
CA PRO A 887 -40.60 1.62 30.13
C PRO A 887 -40.36 1.90 28.63
N CYS A 888 -39.56 1.10 27.99
CA CYS A 888 -39.29 1.15 26.56
C CYS A 888 -39.69 -0.17 25.92
N SER A 889 -40.22 -0.11 24.71
CA SER A 889 -40.40 -1.29 23.87
C SER A 889 -39.08 -1.59 23.14
N ASP A 890 -38.91 -2.86 22.75
CA ASP A 890 -37.80 -3.24 21.87
C ASP A 890 -37.99 -2.59 20.49
N VAL A 891 -37.03 -1.77 20.10
CA VAL A 891 -37.05 -1.10 18.79
C VAL A 891 -35.71 -1.34 18.10
N ALA A 892 -35.73 -1.36 16.78
CA ALA A 892 -34.53 -1.51 16.00
C ALA A 892 -33.99 -0.13 15.59
N PRO A 893 -32.66 0.04 15.54
CA PRO A 893 -32.06 1.27 15.06
C PRO A 893 -32.43 1.66 13.63
N ALA A 894 -32.83 0.69 12.79
CA ALA A 894 -33.36 0.92 11.44
C ALA A 894 -34.55 1.88 11.40
N ASP A 895 -35.24 2.07 12.52
CA ASP A 895 -36.34 3.04 12.63
C ASP A 895 -35.85 4.50 12.57
N PHE A 896 -34.56 4.74 12.51
CA PHE A 896 -33.97 6.09 12.40
C PHE A 896 -34.38 6.82 11.13
N ASP A 897 -34.59 6.14 10.04
CA ASP A 897 -35.02 6.74 8.77
C ASP A 897 -36.32 7.53 8.88
N ARG A 898 -37.07 7.38 9.98
CA ARG A 898 -38.30 8.12 10.26
C ARG A 898 -38.07 9.52 10.82
N PHE A 899 -36.83 9.86 11.11
CA PHE A 899 -36.47 11.10 11.80
C PHE A 899 -35.59 12.00 10.95
N ASP A 900 -35.78 12.01 9.63
CA ASP A 900 -35.11 12.94 8.72
C ASP A 900 -35.69 14.38 8.89
N ASP A 901 -35.42 14.99 10.02
CA ASP A 901 -35.93 16.28 10.41
C ASP A 901 -34.82 17.23 10.91
N GLY A 902 -33.55 16.94 10.55
CA GLY A 902 -32.40 17.72 10.97
C GLY A 902 -31.81 17.30 12.33
N ILE A 903 -32.35 16.24 12.95
CA ILE A 903 -31.70 15.57 14.09
C ILE A 903 -30.45 14.87 13.61
N TYR A 904 -30.52 14.30 12.40
CA TYR A 904 -29.39 13.67 11.74
C TYR A 904 -28.70 14.63 10.79
N GLN A 905 -27.39 14.62 10.78
CA GLN A 905 -26.68 15.27 9.70
C GLN A 905 -26.76 14.38 8.43
N PRO A 906 -27.12 14.96 7.26
CA PRO A 906 -27.07 14.24 6.00
C PRO A 906 -25.65 13.72 5.80
N GLY A 907 -25.49 12.43 5.63
CA GLY A 907 -24.19 11.78 5.43
C GLY A 907 -23.71 10.92 6.60
N ILE A 908 -24.31 11.02 7.78
CA ILE A 908 -24.12 10.00 8.81
C ILE A 908 -25.06 8.85 8.46
N LEU A 909 -24.48 7.84 7.85
CA LEU A 909 -25.26 6.71 7.38
C LEU A 909 -25.52 5.76 8.54
N THR A 910 -26.73 5.81 9.02
CA THR A 910 -27.34 4.78 9.86
C THR A 910 -28.09 3.76 9.03
N ARG A 911 -27.96 3.82 7.69
CA ARG A 911 -28.65 2.89 6.80
C ARG A 911 -27.95 1.57 6.72
N PRO A 912 -28.69 0.45 6.77
CA PRO A 912 -28.11 -0.84 6.47
C PRO A 912 -27.42 -0.82 5.11
N VAL A 913 -26.30 -1.48 5.02
CA VAL A 913 -25.63 -1.72 3.74
C VAL A 913 -26.44 -2.78 2.99
N ASN A 914 -27.22 -2.36 1.98
CA ASN A 914 -27.96 -3.26 1.11
C ASN A 914 -27.07 -3.85 0.03
#